data_1b47928eaf2a2c7a4b9ac60b6930d530
#
_entry.id   1b47928eaf2a2c7a4b9ac60b6930d530
#
_cell.length_a   1.000
_cell.length_b   1.000
_cell.length_c   1.000
_cell.angle_alpha   90.00
_cell.angle_beta   90.00
_cell.angle_gamma   90.00
#
_symmetry.space_group_name_H-M   'P 1'
#
loop_
_entity.id
_entity.type
_entity.pdbx_description
1 polymer ?
#
loop_
_entity_poly.entity_id
_entity_poly.type
_entity_poly.pdbx_seq_one_letter_code
_entity_poly.pdbx_strand_id
1 'polypeptide(L)'
;MISDPRARGAAARDGALVVAIVVLIAAVACVSPGPRSRKPTITGDGSVVTFPVAEGVLQLDLRDLRVNGAAELSRPTATRIGVPGAVQIDDRGSVNWSYPESGFTFTAAARGAGLVIDVTSDREQNLAWPIAGADATELQLPLGEGVSIPVHDHIWTSPEVGVVGDHSMQELAMPILGYSYVGTGASYVVPTDLGSTLTLDSNLVGTVSHTFSKSRGTQNYSVSMAITDGSPTAAARNYRTLLQAENKFVTLADKIKANPDVQKLIGAFHAYTWAGGRRAETVLRLHALGVRRMWLGYDDDGDPPANSAAVQAAKDAGYLVGPYVSFDNAQDPAGEIDNPGSRWSAGIYPDACVHTAEGKTVNGFQARGCYLSSQALAQIPDLVPARVRSRTANGVNSVFVDVDATGTTFDDYTPGHPMTQAQDRQNRLKRLDEIGKQYVLGSETVGSWAASAVAFSHGSSTPIISALWPLERDKGTWGEYWGEDGPQFFFKQVQLPPVLHDTMFNPKYRIPLYESVFHDSLISTDRWELPFNKLPAEKRSRALLTLLNVTPMMYALNTDTLDREGPDLAALQAFYSTLSDIAGTEPMSTFEWLTPDRLVQRTVFGDKKLTVTANFGDVPYAGVAAGCVAAEPGGVFCT
;
A
#
# COMPACT_ATOMS: atom_id res chain seq x y z
N MET A 1 54.57 48.29 4.11
CA MET A 1 55.81 48.63 3.39
C MET A 1 55.85 47.69 2.22
N ILE A 2 55.40 48.14 1.01
CA ILE A 2 56.29 48.61 -0.05
C ILE A 2 57.16 47.41 -0.53
N SER A 3 57.18 46.89 -1.75
CA SER A 3 56.88 47.43 -3.11
C SER A 3 57.03 46.31 -4.13
N ASP A 4 56.20 46.32 -5.14
CA ASP A 4 56.51 45.92 -6.52
C ASP A 4 57.62 46.81 -7.12
N PRO A 5 58.32 46.59 -8.23
CA PRO A 5 57.90 46.00 -9.50
C PRO A 5 59.00 45.45 -10.47
N ARG A 6 58.58 44.83 -11.63
CA ARG A 6 59.09 44.94 -13.04
C ARG A 6 60.55 44.51 -13.33
N ALA A 7 60.89 43.82 -14.39
CA ALA A 7 60.56 43.92 -15.82
C ALA A 7 61.33 42.88 -16.66
N ARG A 8 60.72 42.51 -17.76
CA ARG A 8 61.26 42.31 -19.12
C ARG A 8 62.50 41.46 -19.43
N GLY A 9 62.31 40.53 -20.35
CA GLY A 9 63.33 39.97 -21.20
C GLY A 9 62.80 38.94 -22.19
N ALA A 10 62.65 39.29 -23.43
CA ALA A 10 62.27 38.46 -24.57
C ALA A 10 63.45 37.71 -25.19
N ALA A 11 63.18 36.52 -25.75
CA ALA A 11 63.64 35.98 -27.04
C ALA A 11 63.35 34.49 -27.12
N ALA A 12 62.46 34.05 -27.90
CA ALA A 12 62.45 33.64 -29.30
C ALA A 12 63.07 32.27 -29.58
N ARG A 13 62.28 31.40 -30.25
CA ARG A 13 62.57 30.25 -31.13
C ARG A 13 62.84 28.90 -30.39
N ASP A 14 62.17 27.79 -30.64
CA ASP A 14 61.82 27.18 -31.91
C ASP A 14 60.74 26.10 -31.69
N GLY A 15 59.99 25.88 -32.72
CA GLY A 15 58.82 25.05 -32.81
C GLY A 15 59.05 23.57 -32.65
N ALA A 16 58.07 22.95 -32.04
CA ALA A 16 57.66 21.58 -32.34
C ALA A 16 56.14 21.50 -32.20
N LEU A 17 55.49 21.45 -33.34
CA LEU A 17 54.05 21.23 -33.47
C LEU A 17 53.76 19.76 -33.10
N VAL A 18 53.35 19.48 -31.85
CA VAL A 18 52.76 18.19 -31.48
C VAL A 18 51.27 18.28 -31.75
N VAL A 19 50.86 17.70 -32.86
CA VAL A 19 49.45 17.45 -33.21
C VAL A 19 48.94 16.38 -32.26
N ALA A 20 48.27 16.75 -31.19
CA ALA A 20 47.47 15.83 -30.35
C ALA A 20 46.21 15.46 -31.15
N ILE A 21 46.22 14.31 -31.80
CA ILE A 21 45.03 13.67 -32.35
C ILE A 21 44.17 13.23 -31.14
N VAL A 22 43.17 14.04 -30.81
CA VAL A 22 42.08 13.62 -29.92
C VAL A 22 41.21 12.66 -30.72
N VAL A 23 41.45 11.36 -30.56
CA VAL A 23 40.52 10.32 -31.03
C VAL A 23 39.29 10.40 -30.11
N LEU A 24 38.28 11.11 -30.56
CA LEU A 24 36.92 10.98 -30.01
C LEU A 24 36.44 9.56 -30.39
N ILE A 25 36.59 8.61 -29.49
CA ILE A 25 35.85 7.36 -29.55
C ILE A 25 34.40 7.73 -29.23
N ALA A 26 33.62 8.02 -30.26
CA ALA A 26 32.18 7.98 -30.17
C ALA A 26 31.78 6.54 -29.86
N ALA A 27 31.54 6.24 -28.59
CA ALA A 27 30.82 5.05 -28.21
C ALA A 27 29.42 5.17 -28.82
N VAL A 28 29.27 4.72 -30.05
CA VAL A 28 27.96 4.40 -30.60
C VAL A 28 27.46 3.24 -29.74
N ALA A 29 26.69 3.58 -28.70
CA ALA A 29 25.83 2.60 -28.06
C ALA A 29 24.97 2.04 -29.19
N CYS A 30 25.26 0.83 -29.59
CA CYS A 30 24.34 0.02 -30.36
C CYS A 30 23.11 -0.19 -29.45
N VAL A 31 22.20 0.76 -29.47
CA VAL A 31 20.83 0.52 -29.08
C VAL A 31 20.35 -0.49 -30.09
N SER A 32 20.35 -1.77 -29.70
CA SER A 32 19.66 -2.81 -30.46
C SER A 32 18.26 -2.25 -30.69
N PRO A 33 17.78 -2.18 -31.94
CA PRO A 33 16.41 -1.76 -32.17
C PRO A 33 15.56 -2.77 -31.42
N GLY A 34 14.88 -2.29 -30.38
CA GLY A 34 13.87 -3.09 -29.69
C GLY A 34 12.94 -3.68 -30.75
N PRO A 35 12.36 -4.87 -30.51
CA PRO A 35 11.52 -5.53 -31.50
C PRO A 35 10.53 -4.49 -32.04
N ARG A 36 10.53 -4.27 -33.34
CA ARG A 36 9.59 -3.37 -34.02
C ARG A 36 8.23 -3.79 -33.56
N SER A 37 7.54 -2.95 -32.81
CA SER A 37 6.15 -3.15 -32.39
C SER A 37 5.35 -3.47 -33.66
N ARG A 38 5.03 -4.76 -33.84
CA ARG A 38 4.12 -5.15 -34.92
C ARG A 38 2.79 -4.53 -34.58
N LYS A 39 2.17 -3.80 -35.53
CA LYS A 39 0.84 -3.22 -35.33
C LYS A 39 -0.17 -4.35 -35.08
N PRO A 40 -1.21 -4.08 -34.30
CA PRO A 40 -2.35 -5.00 -34.19
C PRO A 40 -2.93 -5.33 -35.57
N THR A 41 -3.50 -6.49 -35.70
CA THR A 41 -4.15 -6.94 -36.94
C THR A 41 -5.57 -7.38 -36.64
N ILE A 42 -6.46 -7.05 -37.57
CA ILE A 42 -7.86 -7.50 -37.50
C ILE A 42 -7.98 -8.74 -38.37
N THR A 43 -8.57 -9.81 -37.82
CA THR A 43 -8.70 -11.12 -38.49
C THR A 43 -10.17 -11.59 -38.52
N GLY A 44 -10.45 -12.55 -39.39
CA GLY A 44 -11.80 -13.10 -39.55
C GLY A 44 -12.76 -12.14 -40.26
N ASP A 45 -13.96 -12.08 -39.77
CA ASP A 45 -15.04 -11.19 -40.23
C ASP A 45 -14.89 -9.72 -39.71
N GLY A 46 -13.75 -9.36 -39.16
CA GLY A 46 -13.51 -8.06 -38.55
C GLY A 46 -13.75 -8.02 -37.03
N SER A 47 -14.08 -9.16 -36.43
CA SER A 47 -14.48 -9.23 -35.02
C SER A 47 -13.34 -9.60 -34.05
N VAL A 48 -12.19 -10.07 -34.54
CA VAL A 48 -11.06 -10.47 -33.69
C VAL A 48 -9.87 -9.58 -33.97
N VAL A 49 -9.33 -8.99 -32.91
CA VAL A 49 -8.11 -8.19 -32.96
C VAL A 49 -6.97 -8.96 -32.31
N THR A 50 -5.87 -9.11 -33.03
CA THR A 50 -4.63 -9.75 -32.56
C THR A 50 -3.59 -8.67 -32.22
N PHE A 51 -3.17 -8.63 -30.99
CA PHE A 51 -2.16 -7.71 -30.46
C PHE A 51 -0.83 -8.45 -30.27
N PRO A 52 0.24 -8.05 -30.94
CA PRO A 52 1.58 -8.51 -30.61
C PRO A 52 2.00 -7.92 -29.26
N VAL A 53 2.40 -8.77 -28.32
CA VAL A 53 2.91 -8.41 -26.99
C VAL A 53 4.32 -8.99 -26.80
N ALA A 54 5.01 -8.61 -25.71
CA ALA A 54 6.40 -9.03 -25.49
C ALA A 54 6.57 -10.56 -25.46
N GLU A 55 5.58 -11.29 -24.95
CA GLU A 55 5.62 -12.74 -24.77
C GLU A 55 4.68 -13.50 -25.70
N GLY A 56 4.42 -12.99 -26.90
CA GLY A 56 3.59 -13.65 -27.89
C GLY A 56 2.49 -12.79 -28.48
N VAL A 57 1.27 -13.29 -28.49
CA VAL A 57 0.10 -12.56 -29.01
C VAL A 57 -1.07 -12.68 -28.05
N LEU A 58 -1.86 -11.62 -27.97
CA LEU A 58 -3.16 -11.62 -27.31
C LEU A 58 -4.25 -11.39 -28.36
N GLN A 59 -5.32 -12.12 -28.26
CA GLN A 59 -6.48 -12.02 -29.14
C GLN A 59 -7.69 -11.50 -28.34
N LEU A 60 -8.28 -10.41 -28.80
CA LEU A 60 -9.50 -9.85 -28.25
C LEU A 60 -10.64 -10.08 -29.25
N ASP A 61 -11.66 -10.84 -28.85
CA ASP A 61 -12.89 -11.01 -29.61
C ASP A 61 -13.86 -9.88 -29.26
N LEU A 62 -14.16 -9.03 -30.23
CA LEU A 62 -15.02 -7.86 -30.03
C LEU A 62 -16.50 -8.21 -29.86
N ARG A 63 -16.91 -9.45 -30.19
CA ARG A 63 -18.33 -9.88 -30.07
C ARG A 63 -18.74 -10.06 -28.62
N ASP A 64 -17.79 -10.44 -27.76
CA ASP A 64 -18.05 -10.79 -26.36
C ASP A 64 -16.95 -10.34 -25.38
N LEU A 65 -15.94 -9.63 -25.85
CA LEU A 65 -14.78 -9.16 -25.08
C LEU A 65 -13.91 -10.28 -24.50
N ARG A 66 -13.95 -11.48 -25.06
CA ARG A 66 -13.04 -12.56 -24.67
C ARG A 66 -11.60 -12.17 -25.00
N VAL A 67 -10.69 -12.41 -24.06
CA VAL A 67 -9.25 -12.17 -24.26
C VAL A 67 -8.48 -13.46 -24.04
N ASN A 68 -7.77 -13.92 -25.07
CA ASN A 68 -6.98 -15.13 -25.07
C ASN A 68 -5.51 -14.88 -25.39
N GLY A 69 -4.65 -15.71 -24.84
CA GLY A 69 -3.22 -15.75 -25.10
C GLY A 69 -2.65 -17.11 -24.72
N ALA A 70 -1.51 -17.14 -24.02
CA ALA A 70 -0.98 -18.36 -23.40
C ALA A 70 -1.92 -18.89 -22.28
N ALA A 71 -2.76 -17.98 -21.72
CA ALA A 71 -3.89 -18.31 -20.86
C ALA A 71 -5.11 -17.49 -21.30
N GLU A 72 -6.32 -17.92 -20.90
CA GLU A 72 -7.53 -17.13 -21.06
C GLU A 72 -7.51 -15.99 -20.03
N LEU A 73 -7.29 -14.74 -20.50
CA LEU A 73 -7.25 -13.57 -19.63
C LEU A 73 -8.65 -13.06 -19.29
N SER A 74 -9.63 -13.26 -20.15
CA SER A 74 -11.03 -12.99 -19.84
C SER A 74 -11.95 -13.89 -20.62
N ARG A 75 -12.93 -14.45 -19.91
CA ARG A 75 -14.13 -15.03 -20.48
C ARG A 75 -15.01 -13.95 -21.12
N PRO A 76 -16.03 -14.33 -21.90
CA PRO A 76 -17.05 -13.41 -22.41
C PRO A 76 -17.61 -12.53 -21.29
N THR A 77 -17.85 -11.25 -21.61
CA THR A 77 -18.52 -10.36 -20.66
C THR A 77 -19.93 -10.84 -20.31
N ALA A 78 -20.32 -10.67 -19.05
CA ALA A 78 -21.69 -10.91 -18.62
C ALA A 78 -22.67 -9.77 -19.04
N THR A 79 -22.13 -8.62 -19.43
CA THR A 79 -22.92 -7.46 -19.87
C THR A 79 -23.32 -7.60 -21.34
N ARG A 80 -24.58 -7.32 -21.68
CA ARG A 80 -25.01 -7.24 -23.08
C ARG A 80 -24.47 -5.97 -23.72
N ILE A 81 -23.49 -6.12 -24.62
CA ILE A 81 -22.79 -4.99 -25.27
C ILE A 81 -23.32 -4.65 -26.65
N GLY A 82 -23.97 -5.61 -27.35
CA GLY A 82 -24.46 -5.44 -28.72
C GLY A 82 -23.41 -5.80 -29.77
N VAL A 83 -23.61 -5.32 -30.99
CA VAL A 83 -22.73 -5.59 -32.14
C VAL A 83 -21.67 -4.48 -32.21
N PRO A 84 -20.36 -4.83 -32.36
CA PRO A 84 -19.32 -3.83 -32.52
C PRO A 84 -19.50 -3.04 -33.82
N GLY A 85 -19.28 -1.74 -33.74
CA GLY A 85 -19.19 -0.84 -34.90
C GLY A 85 -17.85 -0.98 -35.63
N ALA A 86 -17.55 -0.02 -36.50
CA ALA A 86 -16.29 0.00 -37.24
C ALA A 86 -15.07 0.03 -36.31
N VAL A 87 -14.12 -0.85 -36.57
CA VAL A 87 -12.85 -0.95 -35.82
C VAL A 87 -11.79 -0.11 -36.52
N GLN A 88 -11.09 0.73 -35.78
CA GLN A 88 -10.04 1.59 -36.29
C GLN A 88 -8.72 1.35 -35.57
N ILE A 89 -7.64 1.24 -36.31
CA ILE A 89 -6.27 1.18 -35.76
C ILE A 89 -5.58 2.49 -36.08
N ASP A 90 -5.15 3.20 -35.04
CA ASP A 90 -4.42 4.45 -35.18
C ASP A 90 -2.94 4.25 -35.57
N ASP A 91 -2.23 5.36 -35.82
CA ASP A 91 -0.81 5.29 -36.17
C ASP A 91 0.09 4.78 -35.06
N ARG A 92 -0.35 4.85 -33.78
CA ARG A 92 0.36 4.38 -32.60
C ARG A 92 0.09 2.91 -32.30
N GLY A 93 -0.86 2.29 -33.03
CA GLY A 93 -1.26 0.90 -32.83
C GLY A 93 -2.34 0.72 -31.77
N SER A 94 -3.04 1.79 -31.37
CA SER A 94 -4.23 1.65 -30.53
C SER A 94 -5.42 1.28 -31.40
N VAL A 95 -6.29 0.43 -30.88
CA VAL A 95 -7.49 -0.06 -31.55
C VAL A 95 -8.70 0.58 -30.90
N ASN A 96 -9.55 1.23 -31.71
CA ASN A 96 -10.73 1.95 -31.23
C ASN A 96 -11.99 1.35 -31.87
N TRP A 97 -13.02 1.14 -31.06
CA TRP A 97 -14.33 0.69 -31.52
C TRP A 97 -15.43 1.13 -30.54
N SER A 98 -16.67 1.00 -30.96
CA SER A 98 -17.83 1.32 -30.12
C SER A 98 -18.94 0.30 -30.30
N TYR A 99 -19.86 0.26 -29.36
CA TYR A 99 -21.10 -0.51 -29.41
C TYR A 99 -22.29 0.46 -29.42
N PRO A 100 -22.85 0.81 -30.60
CA PRO A 100 -23.89 1.84 -30.71
C PRO A 100 -25.15 1.53 -29.89
N GLU A 101 -25.47 0.23 -29.72
CA GLU A 101 -26.67 -0.20 -28.99
C GLU A 101 -26.53 0.07 -27.48
N SER A 102 -25.38 -0.22 -26.91
CA SER A 102 -25.11 -0.03 -25.47
C SER A 102 -24.45 1.29 -25.11
N GLY A 103 -23.88 2.01 -26.09
CA GLY A 103 -23.21 3.30 -25.86
C GLY A 103 -21.80 3.19 -25.28
N PHE A 104 -21.21 2.02 -25.27
CA PHE A 104 -19.81 1.86 -24.89
C PHE A 104 -18.85 2.22 -26.00
N THR A 105 -17.75 2.86 -25.65
CA THR A 105 -16.59 3.10 -26.53
C THR A 105 -15.33 2.57 -25.86
N PHE A 106 -14.54 1.82 -26.63
CA PHE A 106 -13.34 1.14 -26.18
C PHE A 106 -12.11 1.62 -26.93
N THR A 107 -10.99 1.70 -26.21
CA THR A 107 -9.66 1.82 -26.77
C THR A 107 -8.77 0.76 -26.17
N ALA A 108 -8.07 -0.04 -27.00
CA ALA A 108 -7.15 -1.07 -26.55
C ALA A 108 -5.75 -0.84 -27.14
N ALA A 109 -4.71 -0.99 -26.30
CA ALA A 109 -3.32 -0.88 -26.73
C ALA A 109 -2.45 -1.96 -26.06
N ALA A 110 -1.52 -2.53 -26.83
CA ALA A 110 -0.52 -3.44 -26.29
C ALA A 110 0.50 -2.67 -25.42
N ARG A 111 0.78 -3.16 -24.23
CA ARG A 111 1.84 -2.66 -23.35
C ARG A 111 2.58 -3.81 -22.67
N GLY A 112 3.90 -3.91 -22.90
CA GLY A 112 4.70 -5.00 -22.34
C GLY A 112 4.16 -6.37 -22.75
N ALA A 113 3.85 -7.22 -21.78
CA ALA A 113 3.27 -8.55 -21.96
C ALA A 113 1.72 -8.56 -21.94
N GLY A 114 1.07 -7.39 -22.01
CA GLY A 114 -0.38 -7.28 -21.84
C GLY A 114 -1.06 -6.23 -22.70
N LEU A 115 -2.33 -6.00 -22.36
CA LEU A 115 -3.21 -4.99 -22.95
C LEU A 115 -3.63 -3.99 -21.88
N VAL A 116 -3.68 -2.72 -22.24
CA VAL A 116 -4.44 -1.70 -21.51
C VAL A 116 -5.69 -1.41 -22.30
N ILE A 117 -6.83 -1.45 -21.65
CA ILE A 117 -8.14 -1.24 -22.27
C ILE A 117 -8.87 -0.17 -21.48
N ASP A 118 -9.18 0.92 -22.17
CA ASP A 118 -9.94 2.04 -21.66
C ASP A 118 -11.35 2.00 -22.21
N VAL A 119 -12.34 2.23 -21.36
CA VAL A 119 -13.77 2.19 -21.71
C VAL A 119 -14.44 3.46 -21.22
N THR A 120 -15.30 4.02 -22.08
CA THR A 120 -16.22 5.10 -21.70
C THR A 120 -17.65 4.71 -22.01
N SER A 121 -18.62 5.33 -21.34
CA SER A 121 -20.03 5.14 -21.61
C SER A 121 -20.74 6.49 -21.80
N ASP A 122 -21.66 6.55 -22.75
CA ASP A 122 -22.52 7.71 -23.01
C ASP A 122 -23.71 7.83 -22.03
N ARG A 123 -23.92 6.81 -21.20
CA ARG A 123 -25.02 6.74 -20.23
C ARG A 123 -24.58 6.09 -18.93
N GLU A 124 -25.39 6.23 -17.89
CA GLU A 124 -25.20 5.54 -16.63
C GLU A 124 -25.55 4.06 -16.78
N GLN A 125 -24.59 3.18 -16.56
CA GLN A 125 -24.74 1.72 -16.68
C GLN A 125 -23.57 0.98 -16.04
N ASN A 126 -23.63 -0.34 -16.01
CA ASN A 126 -22.58 -1.22 -15.49
C ASN A 126 -21.97 -2.07 -16.61
N LEU A 127 -20.64 -2.28 -16.54
CA LEU A 127 -19.91 -3.25 -17.35
C LEU A 127 -19.29 -4.31 -16.42
N ALA A 128 -19.71 -5.56 -16.53
CA ALA A 128 -19.16 -6.70 -15.80
C ALA A 128 -18.09 -7.39 -16.67
N TRP A 129 -16.87 -6.90 -16.60
CA TRP A 129 -15.71 -7.36 -17.35
C TRP A 129 -14.41 -6.69 -16.84
N PRO A 130 -13.25 -7.46 -16.78
CA PRO A 130 -13.02 -8.84 -17.20
C PRO A 130 -13.60 -9.89 -16.24
N ILE A 131 -13.74 -11.13 -16.75
CA ILE A 131 -14.09 -12.33 -15.98
C ILE A 131 -12.90 -13.29 -16.06
N ALA A 132 -12.22 -13.52 -14.95
CA ALA A 132 -10.90 -14.15 -14.88
C ALA A 132 -10.82 -15.28 -13.85
N GLY A 133 -9.78 -16.12 -13.96
CA GLY A 133 -9.47 -17.15 -12.97
C GLY A 133 -10.10 -18.52 -13.23
N ALA A 134 -10.76 -18.71 -14.37
CA ALA A 134 -11.17 -20.04 -14.76
C ALA A 134 -9.95 -20.97 -14.90
N ASP A 135 -10.03 -22.18 -14.35
CA ASP A 135 -8.95 -23.17 -14.35
C ASP A 135 -7.64 -22.70 -13.69
N ALA A 136 -7.69 -21.61 -12.90
CA ALA A 136 -6.55 -21.18 -12.10
C ALA A 136 -6.23 -22.18 -10.97
N THR A 137 -4.97 -22.24 -10.59
CA THR A 137 -4.51 -23.02 -9.44
C THR A 137 -4.51 -22.16 -8.17
N GLU A 138 -4.26 -20.86 -8.33
CA GLU A 138 -4.20 -19.90 -7.22
C GLU A 138 -4.70 -18.52 -7.62
N LEU A 139 -5.26 -17.82 -6.64
CA LEU A 139 -5.64 -16.42 -6.68
C LEU A 139 -4.72 -15.62 -5.75
N GLN A 140 -4.13 -14.53 -6.24
CA GLN A 140 -3.39 -13.57 -5.44
C GLN A 140 -4.22 -12.31 -5.22
N LEU A 141 -4.41 -11.93 -3.94
CA LEU A 141 -5.16 -10.74 -3.54
C LEU A 141 -4.35 -9.86 -2.57
N PRO A 142 -4.45 -8.53 -2.67
CA PRO A 142 -3.80 -7.60 -1.77
C PRO A 142 -4.60 -7.42 -0.47
N LEU A 143 -4.83 -8.52 0.26
CA LEU A 143 -5.41 -8.53 1.59
C LEU A 143 -4.28 -8.52 2.62
N GLY A 144 -4.16 -7.45 3.40
CA GLY A 144 -2.98 -7.17 4.18
C GLY A 144 -1.79 -6.90 3.25
N GLU A 145 -0.62 -7.45 3.58
CA GLU A 145 0.56 -7.43 2.72
C GLU A 145 0.36 -8.25 1.43
N GLY A 146 -0.56 -9.22 1.46
CA GLY A 146 -0.95 -10.05 0.33
C GLY A 146 -1.19 -11.51 0.70
N VAL A 147 -2.07 -12.18 -0.04
CA VAL A 147 -2.35 -13.62 0.09
C VAL A 147 -2.28 -14.32 -1.25
N SER A 148 -1.81 -15.57 -1.25
CA SER A 148 -1.97 -16.53 -2.34
C SER A 148 -2.91 -17.63 -1.88
N ILE A 149 -4.05 -17.71 -2.54
CA ILE A 149 -5.17 -18.58 -2.18
C ILE A 149 -5.25 -19.74 -3.17
N PRO A 150 -4.97 -20.98 -2.76
CA PRO A 150 -5.25 -22.15 -3.60
C PRO A 150 -6.76 -22.25 -3.85
N VAL A 151 -7.18 -22.28 -5.13
CA VAL A 151 -8.62 -22.19 -5.49
C VAL A 151 -9.45 -23.36 -4.99
N HIS A 152 -8.83 -24.48 -4.61
CA HIS A 152 -9.48 -25.66 -4.06
C HIS A 152 -9.40 -25.76 -2.53
N ASP A 153 -8.83 -24.77 -1.85
CA ASP A 153 -8.74 -24.75 -0.39
C ASP A 153 -10.01 -24.14 0.21
N HIS A 154 -10.88 -25.02 0.72
CA HIS A 154 -12.21 -24.64 1.22
C HIS A 154 -12.21 -23.69 2.43
N ILE A 155 -11.08 -23.52 3.15
CA ILE A 155 -11.00 -22.54 4.24
C ILE A 155 -11.30 -21.13 3.71
N TRP A 156 -10.81 -20.81 2.50
CA TRP A 156 -10.94 -19.50 1.90
C TRP A 156 -12.33 -19.21 1.33
N THR A 157 -13.08 -20.25 0.97
CA THR A 157 -14.45 -20.10 0.46
C THR A 157 -15.51 -20.19 1.55
N SER A 158 -15.09 -20.37 2.82
CA SER A 158 -16.01 -20.38 3.95
C SER A 158 -16.62 -18.99 4.18
N PRO A 159 -17.91 -18.88 4.56
CA PRO A 159 -18.54 -17.60 4.88
C PRO A 159 -17.84 -16.82 6.01
N GLU A 160 -17.15 -17.52 6.91
CA GLU A 160 -16.43 -16.91 8.03
C GLU A 160 -15.22 -16.09 7.58
N VAL A 161 -14.61 -16.41 6.44
CA VAL A 161 -13.45 -15.70 5.92
C VAL A 161 -13.85 -14.49 5.09
N GLY A 162 -14.98 -14.57 4.37
CA GLY A 162 -15.55 -13.46 3.63
C GLY A 162 -14.77 -13.06 2.37
N VAL A 163 -14.03 -13.99 1.77
CA VAL A 163 -13.34 -13.76 0.49
C VAL A 163 -14.30 -13.93 -0.69
N VAL A 164 -15.27 -14.83 -0.59
CA VAL A 164 -16.35 -14.97 -1.60
C VAL A 164 -17.33 -13.81 -1.46
N GLY A 165 -17.66 -13.16 -2.57
CA GLY A 165 -18.57 -12.01 -2.61
C GLY A 165 -17.93 -10.77 -3.24
N ASP A 166 -18.49 -9.62 -2.91
CA ASP A 166 -18.10 -8.33 -3.49
C ASP A 166 -17.02 -7.64 -2.67
N HIS A 167 -15.98 -7.19 -3.37
CA HIS A 167 -14.90 -6.37 -2.82
C HIS A 167 -14.81 -5.07 -3.60
N SER A 168 -14.97 -3.94 -2.93
CA SER A 168 -14.70 -2.64 -3.55
C SER A 168 -13.21 -2.56 -3.92
N MET A 169 -12.89 -2.30 -5.19
CA MET A 169 -11.50 -2.21 -5.63
C MET A 169 -10.74 -1.07 -4.93
N GLN A 170 -11.44 -0.01 -4.53
CA GLN A 170 -10.85 1.11 -3.80
C GLN A 170 -10.46 0.77 -2.35
N GLU A 171 -11.08 -0.25 -1.76
CA GLU A 171 -10.81 -0.69 -0.37
C GLU A 171 -9.73 -1.77 -0.30
N LEU A 172 -9.34 -2.35 -1.43
CA LEU A 172 -8.13 -3.16 -1.50
C LEU A 172 -6.89 -2.27 -1.34
N ALA A 173 -5.85 -2.76 -0.68
CA ALA A 173 -4.60 -2.01 -0.50
C ALA A 173 -4.03 -1.51 -1.85
N MET A 174 -4.25 -2.28 -2.89
CA MET A 174 -3.90 -1.99 -4.28
C MET A 174 -5.01 -2.50 -5.20
N PRO A 175 -5.33 -1.82 -6.32
CA PRO A 175 -6.39 -2.23 -7.23
C PRO A 175 -5.90 -3.31 -8.21
N ILE A 176 -5.42 -4.43 -7.67
CA ILE A 176 -4.84 -5.54 -8.45
C ILE A 176 -5.40 -6.89 -8.01
N LEU A 177 -5.33 -7.85 -8.91
CA LEU A 177 -5.41 -9.27 -8.60
C LEU A 177 -4.52 -10.07 -9.57
N GLY A 178 -4.12 -11.25 -9.14
CA GLY A 178 -3.32 -12.17 -9.94
C GLY A 178 -3.92 -13.57 -9.93
N TYR A 179 -3.66 -14.33 -10.99
CA TYR A 179 -3.96 -15.74 -11.04
C TYR A 179 -2.74 -16.53 -11.50
N SER A 180 -2.49 -17.68 -10.88
CA SER A 180 -1.51 -18.64 -11.36
C SER A 180 -2.23 -19.80 -12.03
N TYR A 181 -1.64 -20.26 -13.14
CA TYR A 181 -2.06 -21.44 -13.90
C TYR A 181 -0.87 -22.39 -14.02
N VAL A 182 -1.07 -23.57 -14.57
CA VAL A 182 0.06 -24.47 -14.82
C VAL A 182 1.00 -23.87 -15.87
N GLY A 183 2.19 -23.47 -15.43
CA GLY A 183 3.25 -22.95 -16.31
C GLY A 183 3.14 -21.49 -16.76
N THR A 184 2.13 -20.76 -16.29
CA THR A 184 1.92 -19.35 -16.62
C THR A 184 1.08 -18.66 -15.55
N GLY A 185 0.85 -17.35 -15.68
CA GLY A 185 -0.06 -16.60 -14.84
C GLY A 185 -0.69 -15.42 -15.56
N ALA A 186 -1.58 -14.74 -14.86
CA ALA A 186 -2.24 -13.52 -15.33
C ALA A 186 -2.26 -12.47 -14.24
N SER A 187 -2.09 -11.21 -14.62
CA SER A 187 -2.26 -10.06 -13.73
C SER A 187 -3.31 -9.11 -14.27
N TYR A 188 -4.05 -8.52 -13.34
CA TYR A 188 -5.07 -7.51 -13.61
C TYR A 188 -4.80 -6.31 -12.73
N VAL A 189 -4.80 -5.13 -13.34
CA VAL A 189 -4.68 -3.85 -12.65
C VAL A 189 -5.86 -2.97 -13.07
N VAL A 190 -6.58 -2.40 -12.12
CA VAL A 190 -7.75 -1.56 -12.34
C VAL A 190 -7.48 -0.16 -11.82
N PRO A 191 -6.75 0.70 -12.57
CA PRO A 191 -6.38 2.05 -12.09
C PRO A 191 -7.58 2.94 -11.74
N THR A 192 -8.74 2.67 -12.35
CA THR A 192 -10.02 3.31 -12.06
C THR A 192 -10.79 2.53 -11.00
N ASP A 193 -10.19 2.41 -9.82
CA ASP A 193 -10.73 1.64 -8.70
C ASP A 193 -12.03 2.22 -8.12
N LEU A 194 -12.23 3.55 -8.19
CA LEU A 194 -13.50 4.20 -7.82
C LEU A 194 -14.62 3.75 -8.75
N GLY A 195 -15.71 3.27 -8.18
CA GLY A 195 -16.85 2.72 -8.92
C GLY A 195 -16.61 1.30 -9.48
N SER A 196 -15.47 0.67 -9.16
CA SER A 196 -15.15 -0.70 -9.56
C SER A 196 -15.26 -1.69 -8.40
N THR A 197 -15.82 -2.86 -8.69
CA THR A 197 -16.03 -3.95 -7.73
C THR A 197 -15.47 -5.25 -8.30
N LEU A 198 -14.74 -5.99 -7.48
CA LEU A 198 -14.36 -7.38 -7.74
C LEU A 198 -15.35 -8.30 -7.04
N THR A 199 -16.08 -9.11 -7.80
CA THR A 199 -16.93 -10.17 -7.26
C THR A 199 -16.24 -11.50 -7.44
N LEU A 200 -16.02 -12.23 -6.34
CA LEU A 200 -15.45 -13.59 -6.33
C LEU A 200 -16.56 -14.61 -6.09
N ASP A 201 -16.69 -15.59 -6.99
CA ASP A 201 -17.62 -16.70 -6.81
C ASP A 201 -17.03 -17.80 -5.89
N SER A 202 -17.80 -18.88 -5.65
CA SER A 202 -17.38 -20.01 -4.82
C SER A 202 -16.21 -20.84 -5.40
N ASN A 203 -15.85 -20.62 -6.66
CA ASN A 203 -14.67 -21.21 -7.30
C ASN A 203 -13.52 -20.19 -7.40
N LEU A 204 -13.64 -19.03 -6.76
CA LEU A 204 -12.72 -17.91 -6.82
C LEU A 204 -12.50 -17.35 -8.23
N VAL A 205 -13.47 -17.55 -9.13
CA VAL A 205 -13.51 -16.85 -10.42
C VAL A 205 -13.91 -15.41 -10.14
N GLY A 206 -13.09 -14.48 -10.60
CA GLY A 206 -13.26 -13.04 -10.37
C GLY A 206 -13.96 -12.36 -11.55
N THR A 207 -14.99 -11.60 -11.26
CA THR A 207 -15.60 -10.65 -12.18
C THR A 207 -15.32 -9.24 -11.71
N VAL A 208 -14.62 -8.45 -12.51
CA VAL A 208 -14.50 -7.02 -12.25
C VAL A 208 -15.67 -6.30 -12.89
N SER A 209 -16.38 -5.51 -12.11
CA SER A 209 -17.50 -4.69 -12.60
C SER A 209 -17.17 -3.21 -12.41
N HIS A 210 -17.60 -2.36 -13.36
CA HIS A 210 -17.47 -0.91 -13.21
C HIS A 210 -18.81 -0.22 -13.46
N THR A 211 -19.19 0.69 -12.57
CA THR A 211 -20.41 1.50 -12.70
C THR A 211 -20.06 2.86 -13.27
N PHE A 212 -20.50 3.11 -14.50
CA PHE A 212 -20.36 4.40 -15.16
C PHE A 212 -21.40 5.37 -14.63
N SER A 213 -20.96 6.49 -14.05
CA SER A 213 -21.83 7.55 -13.58
C SER A 213 -21.14 8.90 -13.70
N LYS A 214 -21.82 9.86 -14.35
CA LYS A 214 -21.32 11.22 -14.45
C LYS A 214 -21.40 11.95 -13.13
N SER A 215 -22.47 11.74 -12.39
CA SER A 215 -22.68 12.40 -11.10
C SER A 215 -21.66 11.98 -10.03
N ARG A 216 -21.13 10.77 -10.13
CA ARG A 216 -20.12 10.20 -9.23
C ARG A 216 -18.68 10.37 -9.75
N GLY A 217 -18.49 10.89 -10.97
CA GLY A 217 -17.16 11.04 -11.58
C GLY A 217 -16.52 9.74 -12.06
N THR A 218 -17.32 8.68 -12.28
CA THR A 218 -16.84 7.35 -12.71
C THR A 218 -17.18 7.06 -14.18
N GLN A 219 -17.04 8.07 -15.07
CA GLN A 219 -17.37 7.91 -16.51
C GLN A 219 -16.34 7.10 -17.30
N ASN A 220 -15.16 6.89 -16.73
CA ASN A 220 -14.05 6.19 -17.36
C ASN A 220 -13.75 4.91 -16.58
N TYR A 221 -13.48 3.84 -17.30
CA TYR A 221 -12.99 2.59 -16.79
C TYR A 221 -11.71 2.21 -17.51
N SER A 222 -10.68 1.81 -16.76
CA SER A 222 -9.42 1.32 -17.30
C SER A 222 -9.04 0.00 -16.64
N VAL A 223 -8.61 -0.95 -17.43
CA VAL A 223 -8.05 -2.21 -16.96
C VAL A 223 -6.81 -2.59 -17.76
N SER A 224 -5.77 -3.01 -17.05
CA SER A 224 -4.58 -3.64 -17.65
C SER A 224 -4.62 -5.13 -17.36
N MET A 225 -4.47 -5.96 -18.38
CA MET A 225 -4.38 -7.42 -18.27
C MET A 225 -3.08 -7.87 -18.92
N ALA A 226 -2.31 -8.72 -18.24
CA ALA A 226 -1.04 -9.21 -18.78
C ALA A 226 -0.82 -10.69 -18.46
N ILE A 227 -0.16 -11.41 -19.36
CA ILE A 227 0.43 -12.72 -19.08
C ILE A 227 1.64 -12.51 -18.18
N THR A 228 1.82 -13.39 -17.20
CA THR A 228 2.94 -13.36 -16.26
C THR A 228 3.61 -14.75 -16.15
N ASP A 229 4.71 -14.79 -15.41
CA ASP A 229 5.44 -16.04 -15.12
C ASP A 229 4.71 -16.96 -14.10
N GLY A 230 3.55 -16.53 -13.59
CA GLY A 230 2.80 -17.27 -12.58
C GLY A 230 3.41 -17.26 -11.18
N SER A 231 4.49 -16.50 -10.94
CA SER A 231 5.06 -16.37 -9.60
C SER A 231 4.12 -15.59 -8.67
N PRO A 232 4.18 -15.83 -7.35
CA PRO A 232 3.18 -15.30 -6.40
C PRO A 232 3.10 -13.77 -6.36
N THR A 233 4.15 -13.05 -6.74
CA THR A 233 4.18 -11.58 -6.72
C THR A 233 4.17 -10.95 -8.12
N ALA A 234 3.90 -11.72 -9.17
CA ALA A 234 3.95 -11.24 -10.56
C ALA A 234 2.97 -10.06 -10.82
N ALA A 235 1.76 -10.13 -10.29
CA ALA A 235 0.77 -9.06 -10.43
C ALA A 235 1.25 -7.74 -9.78
N ALA A 236 1.87 -7.83 -8.62
CA ALA A 236 2.44 -6.67 -7.93
C ALA A 236 3.60 -6.04 -8.72
N ARG A 237 4.52 -6.85 -9.26
CA ARG A 237 5.61 -6.36 -10.11
C ARG A 237 5.10 -5.68 -11.38
N ASN A 238 4.05 -6.23 -12.00
CA ASN A 238 3.40 -5.59 -13.15
C ASN A 238 2.78 -4.24 -12.77
N TYR A 239 2.09 -4.16 -11.63
CA TYR A 239 1.50 -2.91 -11.14
C TYR A 239 2.57 -1.85 -10.84
N ARG A 240 3.66 -2.23 -10.17
CA ARG A 240 4.80 -1.33 -9.96
C ARG A 240 5.34 -0.76 -11.28
N THR A 241 5.50 -1.60 -12.30
CA THR A 241 5.96 -1.16 -13.62
C THR A 241 5.02 -0.13 -14.24
N LEU A 242 3.69 -0.31 -14.09
CA LEU A 242 2.70 0.65 -14.56
C LEU A 242 2.79 1.98 -13.81
N LEU A 243 2.88 1.95 -12.47
CA LEU A 243 3.04 3.17 -11.66
C LEU A 243 4.29 3.97 -12.04
N GLN A 244 5.41 3.29 -12.29
CA GLN A 244 6.65 3.92 -12.74
C GLN A 244 6.52 4.53 -14.14
N ALA A 245 5.90 3.80 -15.08
CA ALA A 245 5.68 4.29 -16.44
C ALA A 245 4.74 5.52 -16.49
N GLU A 246 3.84 5.63 -15.52
CA GLU A 246 2.90 6.77 -15.38
C GLU A 246 3.45 7.91 -14.51
N ASN A 247 4.69 7.83 -14.03
CA ASN A 247 5.30 8.78 -13.08
C ASN A 247 4.47 8.98 -11.79
N LYS A 248 3.79 7.94 -11.34
CA LYS A 248 2.98 7.92 -10.10
C LYS A 248 3.72 7.28 -8.92
N PHE A 249 4.97 6.87 -9.11
CA PHE A 249 5.78 6.22 -8.10
C PHE A 249 6.81 7.18 -7.53
N VAL A 250 6.78 7.41 -6.22
CA VAL A 250 7.74 8.24 -5.48
C VAL A 250 8.54 7.34 -4.56
N THR A 251 9.87 7.38 -4.66
CA THR A 251 10.73 6.55 -3.82
C THR A 251 10.88 7.11 -2.42
N LEU A 252 11.20 6.24 -1.46
CA LEU A 252 11.57 6.67 -0.09
C LEU A 252 12.82 7.57 -0.10
N ALA A 253 13.76 7.33 -1.02
CA ALA A 253 14.91 8.18 -1.23
C ALA A 253 14.53 9.61 -1.65
N ASP A 254 13.51 9.78 -2.51
CA ASP A 254 12.99 11.10 -2.87
C ASP A 254 12.29 11.78 -1.68
N LYS A 255 11.55 11.01 -0.87
CA LYS A 255 10.93 11.53 0.36
C LYS A 255 11.97 11.95 1.40
N ILE A 256 13.05 11.20 1.56
CA ILE A 256 14.20 11.56 2.43
C ILE A 256 14.86 12.85 1.93
N LYS A 257 15.02 13.01 0.61
CA LYS A 257 15.57 14.24 0.04
C LYS A 257 14.68 15.45 0.31
N ALA A 258 13.34 15.27 0.27
CA ALA A 258 12.38 16.32 0.56
C ALA A 258 12.29 16.65 2.05
N ASN A 259 12.33 15.64 2.92
CA ASN A 259 12.31 15.75 4.38
C ASN A 259 13.34 14.78 4.98
N PRO A 260 14.54 15.26 5.40
CA PRO A 260 15.61 14.40 5.91
C PRO A 260 15.24 13.57 7.15
N ASP A 261 14.25 13.98 7.94
CA ASP A 261 13.79 13.22 9.09
C ASP A 261 13.13 11.88 8.71
N VAL A 262 12.67 11.73 7.45
CA VAL A 262 12.15 10.46 6.93
C VAL A 262 13.21 9.34 7.00
N GLN A 263 14.50 9.67 6.93
CA GLN A 263 15.60 8.70 7.11
C GLN A 263 15.52 7.96 8.45
N LYS A 264 14.94 8.56 9.48
CA LYS A 264 14.80 7.96 10.82
C LYS A 264 13.80 6.80 10.87
N LEU A 265 12.95 6.64 9.82
CA LEU A 265 12.10 5.47 9.68
C LEU A 265 12.88 4.20 9.31
N ILE A 266 14.03 4.36 8.65
CA ILE A 266 14.85 3.21 8.25
C ILE A 266 15.37 2.51 9.50
N GLY A 267 15.01 1.24 9.67
CA GLY A 267 15.36 0.41 10.83
C GLY A 267 14.60 0.73 12.12
N ALA A 268 13.61 1.61 12.09
CA ALA A 268 12.78 1.90 13.26
C ALA A 268 11.63 0.89 13.40
N PHE A 269 11.42 0.37 14.61
CA PHE A 269 10.14 -0.22 14.98
C PHE A 269 9.16 0.88 15.39
N HIS A 270 7.88 0.60 15.29
CA HIS A 270 6.84 1.55 15.63
C HIS A 270 6.11 1.12 16.90
N ALA A 271 5.70 2.08 17.71
CA ALA A 271 4.89 1.81 18.88
C ALA A 271 3.93 2.94 19.20
N TYR A 272 2.68 2.60 19.50
CA TYR A 272 1.82 3.50 20.26
C TYR A 272 2.16 3.40 21.75
N THR A 273 2.21 4.57 22.41
CA THR A 273 2.59 4.70 23.81
C THR A 273 1.40 5.16 24.65
N TRP A 274 1.28 4.57 25.84
CA TRP A 274 0.16 4.80 26.77
C TRP A 274 0.68 5.01 28.19
N ALA A 275 -0.05 5.77 28.99
CA ALA A 275 0.27 6.02 30.41
C ALA A 275 1.77 6.35 30.62
N GLY A 276 2.48 5.61 31.46
CA GLY A 276 3.91 5.79 31.71
C GLY A 276 4.80 5.67 30.48
N GLY A 277 4.32 5.01 29.41
CA GLY A 277 5.00 4.91 28.10
C GLY A 277 5.25 6.26 27.42
N ARG A 278 4.48 7.28 27.76
CA ARG A 278 4.58 8.67 27.23
C ARG A 278 5.58 9.55 27.95
N ARG A 279 6.34 9.01 28.91
CA ARG A 279 7.30 9.76 29.74
C ARG A 279 8.72 9.69 29.22
N ALA A 280 9.52 10.69 29.56
CA ALA A 280 10.93 10.74 29.20
C ALA A 280 11.72 9.51 29.73
N GLU A 281 11.37 9.03 30.92
CA GLU A 281 12.00 7.86 31.54
C GLU A 281 11.85 6.59 30.69
N THR A 282 10.70 6.41 30.05
CA THR A 282 10.45 5.27 29.15
C THR A 282 11.31 5.37 27.89
N VAL A 283 11.46 6.56 27.32
CA VAL A 283 12.37 6.79 26.19
C VAL A 283 13.81 6.47 26.55
N LEU A 284 14.28 6.99 27.69
CA LEU A 284 15.64 6.73 28.19
C LEU A 284 15.88 5.24 28.45
N ARG A 285 14.86 4.53 28.94
CA ARG A 285 14.93 3.10 29.19
C ARG A 285 14.99 2.29 27.88
N LEU A 286 14.18 2.61 26.87
CA LEU A 286 14.29 2.01 25.53
C LEU A 286 15.71 2.19 24.98
N HIS A 287 16.25 3.40 25.08
CA HIS A 287 17.61 3.69 24.63
C HIS A 287 18.68 2.91 25.41
N ALA A 288 18.50 2.76 26.75
CA ALA A 288 19.39 1.98 27.60
C ALA A 288 19.35 0.48 27.29
N LEU A 289 18.21 -0.07 26.84
CA LEU A 289 18.07 -1.46 26.36
C LEU A 289 18.76 -1.70 25.00
N GLY A 290 19.28 -0.65 24.37
CA GLY A 290 19.95 -0.75 23.07
C GLY A 290 19.06 -0.46 21.87
N VAL A 291 17.80 -0.13 22.06
CA VAL A 291 16.92 0.33 20.98
C VAL A 291 17.44 1.67 20.45
N ARG A 292 17.78 1.73 19.17
CA ARG A 292 18.41 2.92 18.57
C ARG A 292 17.48 3.70 17.68
N ARG A 293 16.39 3.09 17.20
CA ARG A 293 15.45 3.69 16.24
C ARG A 293 14.04 3.28 16.58
N MET A 294 13.17 4.25 16.78
CA MET A 294 11.74 4.03 17.04
C MET A 294 10.92 5.16 16.42
N TRP A 295 9.71 4.83 16.03
CA TRP A 295 8.62 5.78 15.91
C TRP A 295 7.70 5.60 17.11
N LEU A 296 7.45 6.68 17.86
CA LEU A 296 6.61 6.68 19.05
C LEU A 296 5.36 7.53 18.80
N GLY A 297 4.19 6.90 18.79
CA GLY A 297 2.91 7.55 18.65
C GLY A 297 2.17 7.68 19.97
N TYR A 298 1.33 8.70 20.09
CA TYR A 298 0.43 8.88 21.23
C TYR A 298 -0.89 9.52 20.76
N ASP A 299 -1.94 9.29 21.54
CA ASP A 299 -3.28 9.78 21.29
C ASP A 299 -3.70 10.77 22.38
N ASP A 300 -4.76 11.53 22.11
CA ASP A 300 -5.42 12.44 23.06
C ASP A 300 -6.61 11.72 23.71
N ASP A 301 -6.31 10.65 24.40
CA ASP A 301 -7.27 9.65 24.93
C ASP A 301 -7.62 9.84 26.42
N GLY A 302 -7.36 11.03 26.96
CA GLY A 302 -7.54 11.32 28.38
C GLY A 302 -6.27 11.15 29.22
N ASP A 303 -5.28 10.39 28.75
CA ASP A 303 -3.92 10.42 29.28
C ASP A 303 -3.21 11.71 28.85
N PRO A 304 -2.33 12.29 29.68
CA PRO A 304 -1.54 13.43 29.25
C PRO A 304 -0.76 13.08 27.98
N PRO A 305 -0.82 13.90 26.92
CA PRO A 305 0.03 13.71 25.74
C PRO A 305 1.50 13.79 26.15
N ALA A 306 2.39 13.29 25.30
CA ALA A 306 3.82 13.42 25.52
C ALA A 306 4.18 14.92 25.73
N ASN A 307 4.77 15.26 26.86
CA ASN A 307 5.18 16.63 27.14
C ASN A 307 6.47 16.98 26.37
N SER A 308 6.82 18.27 26.31
CA SER A 308 7.99 18.73 25.56
C SER A 308 9.31 18.08 26.02
N ALA A 309 9.44 17.70 27.29
CA ALA A 309 10.63 16.99 27.80
C ALA A 309 10.70 15.54 27.27
N ALA A 310 9.58 14.82 27.22
CA ALA A 310 9.52 13.47 26.64
C ALA A 310 9.76 13.51 25.12
N VAL A 311 9.19 14.49 24.42
CA VAL A 311 9.44 14.72 22.99
C VAL A 311 10.92 15.01 22.74
N GLN A 312 11.54 15.88 23.55
CA GLN A 312 12.96 16.18 23.41
C GLN A 312 13.83 14.95 23.68
N ALA A 313 13.54 14.18 24.74
CA ALA A 313 14.24 12.93 25.04
C ALA A 313 14.15 11.92 23.86
N ALA A 314 12.99 11.80 23.21
CA ALA A 314 12.81 10.95 22.03
C ALA A 314 13.67 11.44 20.85
N LYS A 315 13.69 12.75 20.59
CA LYS A 315 14.51 13.36 19.53
C LYS A 315 16.01 13.20 19.80
N ASP A 316 16.44 13.37 21.04
CA ASP A 316 17.84 13.20 21.46
C ASP A 316 18.29 11.73 21.35
N ALA A 317 17.37 10.78 21.54
CA ALA A 317 17.59 9.36 21.29
C ALA A 317 17.62 8.98 19.79
N GLY A 318 17.32 9.93 18.89
CA GLY A 318 17.24 9.71 17.45
C GLY A 318 15.88 9.17 16.97
N TYR A 319 14.86 9.17 17.83
CA TYR A 319 13.52 8.63 17.52
C TYR A 319 12.64 9.66 16.80
N LEU A 320 11.65 9.13 16.09
CA LEU A 320 10.48 9.89 15.66
C LEU A 320 9.42 9.84 16.75
N VAL A 321 8.74 10.96 16.95
CA VAL A 321 7.62 11.04 17.90
C VAL A 321 6.52 11.92 17.31
N GLY A 322 5.27 11.48 17.41
CA GLY A 322 4.16 12.21 16.84
C GLY A 322 2.80 11.86 17.41
N PRO A 323 1.86 12.84 17.36
CA PRO A 323 0.47 12.63 17.75
C PRO A 323 -0.32 11.88 16.70
N TYR A 324 -1.39 11.24 17.13
CA TYR A 324 -2.53 10.86 16.34
C TYR A 324 -3.38 12.10 16.02
N VAL A 325 -3.79 12.25 14.77
CA VAL A 325 -4.68 13.32 14.31
C VAL A 325 -5.73 12.70 13.39
N SER A 326 -7.02 13.03 13.62
CA SER A 326 -8.09 12.59 12.73
C SER A 326 -8.81 13.78 12.11
N PHE A 327 -9.18 13.64 10.84
CA PHE A 327 -10.01 14.57 10.07
C PHE A 327 -11.29 13.90 9.55
N ASP A 328 -11.52 12.66 9.94
CA ASP A 328 -12.49 11.77 9.34
C ASP A 328 -13.83 11.81 10.05
N ASN A 329 -13.85 12.01 11.38
CA ASN A 329 -15.03 11.83 12.21
C ASN A 329 -15.27 12.99 13.15
N ALA A 330 -16.53 13.33 13.39
CA ALA A 330 -16.96 14.27 14.42
C ALA A 330 -18.10 13.71 15.26
N GLN A 331 -18.05 13.94 16.58
CA GLN A 331 -19.12 13.61 17.51
C GLN A 331 -19.82 14.88 18.00
N ASP A 332 -21.09 14.75 18.41
CA ASP A 332 -21.88 15.85 18.93
C ASP A 332 -21.20 16.47 20.17
N PRO A 333 -20.79 17.74 20.11
CA PRO A 333 -20.12 18.38 21.25
C PRO A 333 -21.05 18.57 22.48
N ALA A 334 -22.38 18.47 22.30
CA ALA A 334 -23.33 18.52 23.40
C ALA A 334 -23.55 17.17 24.09
N GLY A 335 -23.07 16.10 23.47
CA GLY A 335 -23.11 14.71 23.98
C GLY A 335 -21.83 14.30 24.66
N GLU A 336 -21.80 13.05 25.07
CA GLU A 336 -20.57 12.39 25.52
C GLU A 336 -19.65 12.10 24.31
N ILE A 337 -18.43 12.64 24.34
CA ILE A 337 -17.42 12.38 23.32
C ILE A 337 -16.45 11.34 23.88
N ASP A 338 -16.60 10.11 23.42
CA ASP A 338 -15.77 8.97 23.84
C ASP A 338 -14.52 8.78 22.96
N ASN A 339 -14.43 9.50 21.85
CA ASN A 339 -13.20 9.60 21.04
C ASN A 339 -12.72 11.05 21.01
N PRO A 340 -11.66 11.41 21.76
CA PRO A 340 -11.10 12.75 21.76
C PRO A 340 -10.65 13.24 20.38
N GLY A 341 -10.21 12.33 19.50
CA GLY A 341 -9.88 12.61 18.09
C GLY A 341 -11.07 13.15 17.30
N SER A 342 -12.30 12.80 17.69
CA SER A 342 -13.57 13.26 17.08
C SER A 342 -14.11 14.56 17.68
N ARG A 343 -13.39 15.19 18.61
CA ARG A 343 -13.77 16.48 19.19
C ARG A 343 -13.37 17.63 18.28
N TRP A 344 -14.32 18.43 17.92
CA TRP A 344 -14.12 19.60 17.08
C TRP A 344 -14.64 20.88 17.74
N SER A 345 -14.22 22.04 17.19
CA SER A 345 -14.78 23.33 17.56
C SER A 345 -16.26 23.44 17.12
N ALA A 346 -16.99 24.34 17.74
CA ALA A 346 -18.37 24.64 17.36
C ALA A 346 -18.46 25.02 15.87
N GLY A 347 -19.53 24.56 15.19
CA GLY A 347 -19.76 24.81 13.77
C GLY A 347 -19.15 23.75 12.81
N ILE A 348 -18.52 22.69 13.34
CA ILE A 348 -18.10 21.55 12.52
C ILE A 348 -19.17 20.46 12.55
N TYR A 349 -19.64 20.06 13.73
CA TYR A 349 -20.75 19.15 13.86
C TYR A 349 -22.05 19.97 14.09
N PRO A 350 -23.16 19.72 13.36
CA PRO A 350 -23.30 18.74 12.27
C PRO A 350 -22.99 19.30 10.87
N ASP A 351 -22.59 20.57 10.72
CA ASP A 351 -22.58 21.32 9.46
C ASP A 351 -21.60 20.79 8.42
N ALA A 352 -20.51 20.13 8.85
CA ALA A 352 -19.52 19.52 7.96
C ALA A 352 -19.71 18.00 7.79
N CYS A 353 -20.84 17.44 8.23
CA CYS A 353 -21.12 16.01 8.07
C CYS A 353 -21.43 15.64 6.61
N VAL A 354 -20.98 14.45 6.19
CA VAL A 354 -21.34 13.85 4.90
C VAL A 354 -22.83 13.44 4.91
N HIS A 355 -23.55 13.75 3.83
CA HIS A 355 -24.94 13.31 3.65
C HIS A 355 -25.12 12.47 2.38
N THR A 356 -25.99 11.47 2.46
CA THR A 356 -26.41 10.66 1.31
C THR A 356 -27.29 11.47 0.35
N ALA A 357 -27.59 10.92 -0.83
CA ALA A 357 -28.48 11.54 -1.81
C ALA A 357 -29.90 11.77 -1.27
N GLU A 358 -30.34 10.98 -0.27
CA GLU A 358 -31.63 11.13 0.42
C GLU A 358 -31.55 12.14 1.59
N GLY A 359 -30.44 12.82 1.78
CA GLY A 359 -30.22 13.82 2.83
C GLY A 359 -30.00 13.23 4.23
N LYS A 360 -29.67 11.92 4.33
CA LYS A 360 -29.35 11.30 5.62
C LYS A 360 -27.88 11.49 5.95
N THR A 361 -27.58 11.86 7.19
CA THR A 361 -26.21 11.90 7.70
C THR A 361 -25.56 10.52 7.63
N VAL A 362 -24.34 10.45 7.11
CA VAL A 362 -23.52 9.23 7.14
C VAL A 362 -22.91 9.12 8.54
N ASN A 363 -23.36 8.10 9.29
CA ASN A 363 -22.87 7.87 10.64
C ASN A 363 -21.37 7.64 10.66
N GLY A 364 -20.68 8.19 11.65
CA GLY A 364 -19.27 8.00 11.88
C GLY A 364 -18.91 6.60 12.38
N PHE A 365 -17.65 6.39 12.72
CA PHE A 365 -17.12 5.13 13.18
C PHE A 365 -17.92 4.55 14.35
N GLN A 366 -18.28 3.26 14.26
CA GLN A 366 -19.15 2.55 15.20
C GLN A 366 -20.54 3.20 15.39
N ALA A 367 -21.07 3.81 14.33
CA ALA A 367 -22.37 4.52 14.33
C ALA A 367 -22.42 5.71 15.31
N ARG A 368 -21.27 6.32 15.65
CA ARG A 368 -21.19 7.49 16.55
C ARG A 368 -20.83 8.74 15.78
N GLY A 369 -21.56 9.83 16.04
CA GLY A 369 -21.37 11.08 15.31
C GLY A 369 -21.57 10.94 13.81
N CYS A 370 -20.74 11.59 13.02
CA CYS A 370 -20.77 11.52 11.56
C CYS A 370 -19.36 11.46 10.94
N TYR A 371 -19.28 10.93 9.73
CA TYR A 371 -18.10 11.16 8.89
C TYR A 371 -18.10 12.60 8.37
N LEU A 372 -16.92 13.21 8.33
CA LEU A 372 -16.71 14.58 7.90
C LEU A 372 -16.43 14.68 6.41
N SER A 373 -17.06 15.67 5.77
CA SER A 373 -16.79 16.04 4.39
C SER A 373 -15.42 16.73 4.28
N SER A 374 -14.48 16.13 3.56
CA SER A 374 -13.18 16.77 3.31
C SER A 374 -13.33 18.07 2.52
N GLN A 375 -14.40 18.21 1.73
CA GLN A 375 -14.75 19.44 1.01
C GLN A 375 -15.21 20.53 1.96
N ALA A 376 -16.06 20.22 2.94
CA ALA A 376 -16.47 21.16 3.97
C ALA A 376 -15.27 21.66 4.78
N LEU A 377 -14.38 20.76 5.21
CA LEU A 377 -13.18 21.13 5.95
C LEU A 377 -12.23 22.01 5.13
N ALA A 378 -12.09 21.74 3.83
CA ALA A 378 -11.24 22.53 2.93
C ALA A 378 -11.77 23.96 2.68
N GLN A 379 -13.07 24.21 2.87
CA GLN A 379 -13.68 25.53 2.73
C GLN A 379 -13.46 26.43 3.94
N ILE A 380 -13.08 25.87 5.09
CA ILE A 380 -12.86 26.65 6.32
C ILE A 380 -11.37 27.05 6.39
N PRO A 381 -11.08 28.36 6.25
CA PRO A 381 -9.69 28.82 6.26
C PRO A 381 -8.96 28.43 7.56
N ASP A 382 -7.71 27.99 7.43
CA ASP A 382 -6.81 27.65 8.54
C ASP A 382 -7.29 26.52 9.49
N LEU A 383 -8.42 25.88 9.24
CA LEU A 383 -8.97 24.85 10.14
C LEU A 383 -8.00 23.66 10.29
N VAL A 384 -7.60 23.06 9.17
CA VAL A 384 -6.70 21.92 9.15
C VAL A 384 -5.32 22.29 9.68
N PRO A 385 -4.66 23.38 9.19
CA PRO A 385 -3.38 23.82 9.74
C PRO A 385 -3.44 24.15 11.24
N ALA A 386 -4.48 24.80 11.73
CA ALA A 386 -4.64 25.11 13.15
C ALA A 386 -4.73 23.85 14.02
N ARG A 387 -5.50 22.84 13.54
CA ARG A 387 -5.59 21.55 14.23
C ARG A 387 -4.22 20.85 14.31
N VAL A 388 -3.48 20.79 13.21
CA VAL A 388 -2.12 20.22 13.19
C VAL A 388 -1.21 20.99 14.14
N ARG A 389 -1.17 22.33 14.06
CA ARG A 389 -0.33 23.16 14.96
C ARG A 389 -0.66 22.95 16.44
N SER A 390 -1.93 22.80 16.79
CA SER A 390 -2.32 22.54 18.19
C SER A 390 -1.80 21.20 18.70
N ARG A 391 -1.82 20.16 17.85
CA ARG A 391 -1.36 18.81 18.19
C ARG A 391 0.17 18.67 18.19
N THR A 392 0.88 19.55 17.49
CA THR A 392 2.35 19.52 17.35
C THR A 392 3.07 20.59 18.17
N ALA A 393 2.35 21.33 19.00
CA ALA A 393 2.89 22.46 19.81
C ALA A 393 3.99 22.03 20.79
N ASN A 394 4.07 20.76 21.16
CA ASN A 394 5.10 20.17 22.01
C ASN A 394 6.44 19.87 21.28
N GLY A 395 6.55 20.18 20.00
CA GLY A 395 7.82 20.13 19.25
C GLY A 395 8.12 18.78 18.58
N VAL A 396 7.11 17.95 18.32
CA VAL A 396 7.24 16.67 17.62
C VAL A 396 7.79 16.81 16.20
N ASN A 397 8.33 15.73 15.65
CA ASN A 397 8.89 15.66 14.29
C ASN A 397 8.12 14.72 13.33
N SER A 398 7.06 14.10 13.84
CA SER A 398 6.19 13.21 13.06
C SER A 398 4.71 13.50 13.34
N VAL A 399 3.84 13.06 12.45
CA VAL A 399 2.38 13.07 12.61
C VAL A 399 1.80 11.80 12.01
N PHE A 400 0.86 11.19 12.70
CA PHE A 400 0.04 10.13 12.16
C PHE A 400 -1.37 10.68 11.90
N VAL A 401 -1.84 10.59 10.66
CA VAL A 401 -3.20 11.00 10.27
C VAL A 401 -4.03 9.76 10.04
N ASP A 402 -5.08 9.63 10.84
CA ASP A 402 -5.95 8.48 10.84
C ASP A 402 -6.82 8.44 9.58
N VAL A 403 -6.99 7.26 8.99
CA VAL A 403 -7.81 6.86 7.82
C VAL A 403 -7.77 7.76 6.58
N ASP A 404 -7.02 8.83 6.56
CA ASP A 404 -6.98 9.77 5.42
C ASP A 404 -6.43 9.14 4.13
N ALA A 405 -5.58 8.13 4.25
CA ALA A 405 -4.97 7.43 3.13
C ALA A 405 -5.62 6.07 2.82
N THR A 406 -6.70 5.68 3.52
CA THR A 406 -7.41 4.41 3.28
C THR A 406 -8.30 4.47 2.04
N GLY A 407 -8.82 3.32 1.62
CA GLY A 407 -9.75 3.22 0.50
C GLY A 407 -11.13 3.82 0.75
N THR A 408 -11.55 3.98 2.00
CA THR A 408 -12.89 4.51 2.33
C THR A 408 -12.99 5.99 1.99
N THR A 409 -13.78 6.32 0.98
CA THR A 409 -14.04 7.69 0.51
C THR A 409 -15.53 7.91 0.32
N PHE A 410 -15.98 9.18 0.31
CA PHE A 410 -17.39 9.52 0.36
C PHE A 410 -17.85 10.35 -0.85
N ASP A 411 -19.04 10.03 -1.36
CA ASP A 411 -19.86 11.00 -2.07
C ASP A 411 -20.64 11.81 -1.03
N ASP A 412 -20.66 13.13 -1.15
CA ASP A 412 -21.40 14.02 -0.27
C ASP A 412 -22.39 14.85 -1.09
N TYR A 413 -23.66 14.76 -0.74
CA TYR A 413 -24.74 15.45 -1.45
C TYR A 413 -25.22 16.73 -0.73
N THR A 414 -24.51 17.20 0.27
CA THR A 414 -24.82 18.43 0.98
C THR A 414 -24.68 19.65 0.05
N PRO A 415 -25.72 20.48 -0.15
CA PRO A 415 -25.69 21.58 -1.12
C PRO A 415 -24.55 22.59 -0.90
N GLY A 416 -24.10 22.76 0.35
CA GLY A 416 -23.01 23.69 0.71
C GLY A 416 -21.61 23.18 0.36
N HIS A 417 -21.43 21.87 0.29
CA HIS A 417 -20.13 21.23 0.04
C HIS A 417 -20.28 19.89 -0.72
N PRO A 418 -20.94 19.88 -1.89
CA PRO A 418 -21.10 18.65 -2.65
C PRO A 418 -19.72 18.14 -3.06
N MET A 419 -19.55 16.81 -3.00
CA MET A 419 -18.25 16.16 -3.21
C MET A 419 -18.43 14.76 -3.80
N THR A 420 -17.65 14.41 -4.79
CA THR A 420 -17.52 13.03 -5.25
C THR A 420 -16.37 12.32 -4.52
N GLN A 421 -16.36 10.98 -4.52
CA GLN A 421 -15.24 10.19 -3.97
C GLN A 421 -13.88 10.58 -4.57
N ALA A 422 -13.84 10.91 -5.86
CA ALA A 422 -12.62 11.39 -6.52
C ALA A 422 -12.16 12.74 -5.93
N GLN A 423 -13.09 13.62 -5.63
CA GLN A 423 -12.79 14.92 -5.01
C GLN A 423 -12.38 14.75 -3.55
N ASP A 424 -13.00 13.82 -2.82
CA ASP A 424 -12.60 13.47 -1.46
C ASP A 424 -11.12 13.03 -1.44
N ARG A 425 -10.69 12.12 -2.33
CA ARG A 425 -9.28 11.74 -2.47
C ARG A 425 -8.36 12.91 -2.77
N GLN A 426 -8.77 13.82 -3.67
CA GLN A 426 -7.97 15.00 -4.00
C GLN A 426 -7.79 15.93 -2.79
N ASN A 427 -8.85 16.15 -2.03
CA ASN A 427 -8.82 16.97 -0.82
C ASN A 427 -7.91 16.34 0.25
N ARG A 428 -8.01 15.03 0.44
CA ARG A 428 -7.16 14.27 1.37
C ARG A 428 -5.70 14.30 0.93
N LEU A 429 -5.40 14.03 -0.33
CA LEU A 429 -4.02 14.12 -0.86
C LEU A 429 -3.41 15.50 -0.64
N LYS A 430 -4.15 16.57 -0.95
CA LYS A 430 -3.68 17.93 -0.71
C LYS A 430 -3.34 18.17 0.76
N ARG A 431 -4.19 17.71 1.67
CA ARG A 431 -3.98 17.80 3.12
C ARG A 431 -2.75 17.02 3.57
N LEU A 432 -2.60 15.77 3.10
CA LEU A 432 -1.44 14.93 3.40
C LEU A 432 -0.15 15.55 2.87
N ASP A 433 -0.13 16.06 1.63
CA ASP A 433 1.03 16.76 1.06
C ASP A 433 1.43 18.00 1.86
N GLU A 434 0.46 18.78 2.35
CA GLU A 434 0.73 19.97 3.16
C GLU A 434 1.35 19.61 4.53
N ILE A 435 0.86 18.56 5.18
CA ILE A 435 1.41 18.08 6.46
C ILE A 435 2.78 17.44 6.26
N GLY A 436 2.94 16.62 5.22
CA GLY A 436 4.18 15.91 4.91
C GLY A 436 5.39 16.81 4.60
N LYS A 437 5.15 18.09 4.20
CA LYS A 437 6.22 19.08 4.02
C LYS A 437 6.90 19.47 5.32
N GLN A 438 6.23 19.32 6.46
CA GLN A 438 6.72 19.78 7.76
C GLN A 438 7.07 18.62 8.71
N TYR A 439 6.39 17.49 8.57
CA TYR A 439 6.50 16.34 9.49
C TYR A 439 6.75 15.06 8.73
N VAL A 440 7.37 14.08 9.38
CA VAL A 440 7.36 12.70 8.88
C VAL A 440 5.94 12.17 9.04
N LEU A 441 5.27 12.00 7.90
CA LEU A 441 3.84 11.74 7.86
C LEU A 441 3.55 10.26 7.63
N GLY A 442 2.64 9.71 8.43
CA GLY A 442 2.06 8.40 8.24
C GLY A 442 0.54 8.40 8.31
N SER A 443 -0.05 7.30 7.88
CA SER A 443 -1.48 7.06 7.98
C SER A 443 -1.79 5.59 8.20
N GLU A 444 -3.03 5.30 8.53
CA GLU A 444 -3.54 3.93 8.62
C GLU A 444 -3.72 3.35 7.22
N THR A 445 -3.38 2.07 7.06
CA THR A 445 -3.66 1.23 5.86
C THR A 445 -3.61 1.99 4.54
N VAL A 446 -2.43 2.51 4.21
CA VAL A 446 -2.24 3.39 3.06
C VAL A 446 -2.57 2.68 1.75
N GLY A 447 -3.64 3.09 1.10
CA GLY A 447 -3.98 2.66 -0.25
C GLY A 447 -2.97 3.18 -1.28
N SER A 448 -2.82 2.46 -2.37
CA SER A 448 -1.84 2.78 -3.42
C SER A 448 -1.95 4.21 -3.97
N TRP A 449 -3.15 4.79 -3.97
CA TRP A 449 -3.43 6.14 -4.44
C TRP A 449 -2.78 7.25 -3.57
N ALA A 450 -2.52 6.95 -2.29
CA ALA A 450 -1.93 7.89 -1.33
C ALA A 450 -0.45 7.60 -1.01
N ALA A 451 0.11 6.51 -1.54
CA ALA A 451 1.46 6.06 -1.21
C ALA A 451 2.56 7.11 -1.51
N SER A 452 2.35 8.00 -2.48
CA SER A 452 3.28 9.09 -2.80
C SER A 452 3.33 10.19 -1.73
N ALA A 453 2.22 10.42 -1.00
CA ALA A 453 2.05 11.54 -0.08
C ALA A 453 2.52 11.25 1.36
N VAL A 454 2.68 9.98 1.74
CA VAL A 454 3.04 9.57 3.11
C VAL A 454 4.36 8.80 3.14
N ALA A 455 5.05 8.81 4.29
CA ALA A 455 6.32 8.12 4.45
C ALA A 455 6.18 6.75 5.13
N PHE A 456 5.11 6.53 5.89
CA PHE A 456 4.84 5.24 6.53
C PHE A 456 3.35 4.91 6.60
N SER A 457 3.06 3.61 6.72
CA SER A 457 1.72 3.04 6.86
C SER A 457 1.67 2.11 8.06
N HIS A 458 0.61 2.19 8.85
CA HIS A 458 0.35 1.24 9.93
C HIS A 458 -0.54 0.09 9.43
N GLY A 459 0.10 -0.84 8.73
CA GLY A 459 -0.51 -1.94 8.01
C GLY A 459 -0.84 -1.58 6.56
N SER A 460 -0.96 -2.59 5.72
CA SER A 460 -1.33 -2.43 4.30
C SER A 460 -2.82 -2.68 4.05
N SER A 461 -3.53 -3.30 4.98
CA SER A 461 -5.00 -3.48 4.98
C SER A 461 -5.47 -3.94 6.36
N THR A 462 -6.54 -3.32 6.88
CA THR A 462 -7.11 -3.62 8.20
C THR A 462 -8.64 -3.63 8.12
N PRO A 463 -9.30 -4.70 8.61
CA PRO A 463 -8.72 -6.01 8.92
C PRO A 463 -8.37 -6.79 7.63
N ILE A 464 -7.44 -7.75 7.70
CA ILE A 464 -7.15 -8.63 6.54
C ILE A 464 -8.39 -9.44 6.17
N ILE A 465 -9.04 -9.99 7.20
CA ILE A 465 -10.23 -10.82 7.07
C ILE A 465 -11.37 -10.15 7.82
N SER A 466 -12.49 -9.93 7.15
CA SER A 466 -13.65 -9.22 7.70
C SER A 466 -14.21 -9.86 8.97
N ALA A 467 -14.03 -11.16 9.14
CA ALA A 467 -14.44 -11.90 10.36
C ALA A 467 -13.68 -11.48 11.62
N LEU A 468 -12.52 -10.82 11.51
CA LEU A 468 -11.81 -10.26 12.67
C LEU A 468 -12.61 -9.12 13.33
N TRP A 469 -13.28 -8.31 12.53
CA TRP A 469 -13.96 -7.10 12.97
C TRP A 469 -15.02 -7.29 14.07
N PRO A 470 -15.90 -8.34 14.01
CA PRO A 470 -16.80 -8.66 15.11
C PRO A 470 -16.09 -9.05 16.41
N LEU A 471 -14.95 -9.75 16.31
CA LEU A 471 -14.16 -10.14 17.48
C LEU A 471 -13.52 -8.93 18.16
N GLU A 472 -12.98 -8.00 17.39
CA GLU A 472 -12.39 -6.76 17.91
C GLU A 472 -13.40 -5.89 18.65
N ARG A 473 -14.68 -5.98 18.27
CA ARG A 473 -15.78 -5.27 18.92
C ARG A 473 -16.32 -5.97 20.17
N ASP A 474 -15.95 -7.21 20.40
CA ASP A 474 -16.28 -7.92 21.64
C ASP A 474 -15.34 -7.48 22.77
N LYS A 475 -15.77 -6.45 23.50
CA LYS A 475 -15.02 -5.88 24.62
C LYS A 475 -14.66 -6.93 25.69
N GLY A 476 -15.52 -7.93 25.88
CA GLY A 476 -15.30 -9.03 26.83
C GLY A 476 -14.08 -9.88 26.48
N THR A 477 -13.93 -10.23 25.21
CA THR A 477 -12.83 -11.05 24.71
C THR A 477 -11.62 -10.17 24.36
N TRP A 478 -11.83 -9.08 23.61
CA TRP A 478 -10.74 -8.29 23.00
C TRP A 478 -10.17 -7.21 23.90
N GLY A 479 -10.98 -6.67 24.81
CA GLY A 479 -10.67 -5.53 25.68
C GLY A 479 -11.34 -4.25 25.18
N GLU A 480 -11.55 -3.33 26.07
CA GLU A 480 -12.17 -2.05 25.80
C GLU A 480 -11.15 -1.05 25.25
N TYR A 481 -11.59 -0.21 24.29
CA TYR A 481 -10.73 0.79 23.65
C TYR A 481 -10.40 1.95 24.60
N TRP A 482 -11.41 2.42 25.35
CA TRP A 482 -11.30 3.47 26.36
C TRP A 482 -11.94 2.98 27.66
N GLY A 483 -11.23 2.15 28.43
CA GLY A 483 -11.66 1.73 29.76
C GLY A 483 -11.04 2.60 30.86
N GLU A 484 -11.59 2.51 32.09
CA GLU A 484 -11.06 3.21 33.27
C GLU A 484 -9.59 2.88 33.54
N ASP A 485 -9.15 1.67 33.19
CA ASP A 485 -7.78 1.16 33.35
C ASP A 485 -6.89 1.38 32.11
N GLY A 486 -7.29 2.21 31.18
CA GLY A 486 -6.61 2.43 29.91
C GLY A 486 -7.09 1.44 28.81
N PRO A 487 -6.50 1.51 27.60
CA PRO A 487 -7.00 0.78 26.43
C PRO A 487 -6.63 -0.69 26.46
N GLN A 488 -7.40 -1.51 27.16
CA GLN A 488 -7.21 -2.95 27.21
C GLN A 488 -7.23 -3.60 25.81
N PHE A 489 -7.86 -2.96 24.84
CA PHE A 489 -7.83 -3.36 23.44
C PHE A 489 -6.41 -3.68 22.93
N PHE A 490 -5.41 -2.88 23.26
CA PHE A 490 -4.03 -3.09 22.81
C PHE A 490 -3.20 -4.01 23.71
N PHE A 491 -3.57 -4.12 25.01
CA PHE A 491 -2.73 -4.79 26.00
C PHE A 491 -3.24 -6.18 26.41
N LYS A 492 -4.55 -6.40 26.30
CA LYS A 492 -5.13 -7.71 26.61
C LYS A 492 -4.66 -8.73 25.58
N GLN A 493 -3.93 -9.74 26.04
CA GLN A 493 -3.51 -10.85 25.18
C GLN A 493 -4.73 -11.71 24.81
N VAL A 494 -4.83 -12.05 23.54
CA VAL A 494 -5.91 -12.87 22.98
C VAL A 494 -5.35 -14.00 22.12
N GLN A 495 -6.16 -15.02 21.92
CA GLN A 495 -5.90 -16.11 20.99
C GLN A 495 -6.91 -16.04 19.85
N LEU A 496 -6.44 -16.13 18.64
CA LEU A 496 -7.31 -16.14 17.47
C LEU A 496 -8.01 -17.49 17.29
N PRO A 497 -9.24 -17.50 16.77
CA PRO A 497 -9.83 -18.72 16.25
C PRO A 497 -8.93 -19.34 15.18
N PRO A 498 -8.89 -20.70 15.06
CA PRO A 498 -8.00 -21.38 14.11
C PRO A 498 -8.14 -20.87 12.66
N VAL A 499 -9.36 -20.59 12.20
CA VAL A 499 -9.60 -20.08 10.86
C VAL A 499 -8.93 -18.72 10.62
N LEU A 500 -8.91 -17.84 11.60
CA LEU A 500 -8.24 -16.53 11.50
C LEU A 500 -6.72 -16.65 11.65
N HIS A 501 -6.24 -17.56 12.55
CA HIS A 501 -4.83 -17.92 12.59
C HIS A 501 -4.33 -18.34 11.19
N ASP A 502 -5.03 -19.29 10.56
CA ASP A 502 -4.63 -19.83 9.26
C ASP A 502 -4.68 -18.78 8.15
N THR A 503 -5.74 -17.99 8.07
CA THR A 503 -5.93 -17.03 6.97
C THR A 503 -5.11 -15.75 7.13
N MET A 504 -4.77 -15.36 8.37
CA MET A 504 -4.07 -14.09 8.63
C MET A 504 -2.56 -14.24 8.84
N PHE A 505 -2.11 -15.36 9.48
CA PHE A 505 -0.72 -15.47 9.94
C PHE A 505 0.01 -16.73 9.45
N ASN A 506 -0.70 -17.68 8.84
CA ASN A 506 -0.03 -18.88 8.32
C ASN A 506 0.84 -18.49 7.10
N PRO A 507 2.19 -18.66 7.19
CA PRO A 507 3.11 -18.23 6.15
C PRO A 507 2.87 -18.91 4.80
N LYS A 508 2.23 -20.08 4.79
CA LYS A 508 1.89 -20.84 3.57
C LYS A 508 1.01 -20.03 2.60
N TYR A 509 0.20 -19.06 3.12
CA TYR A 509 -0.69 -18.24 2.33
C TYR A 509 -0.22 -16.80 2.19
N ARG A 510 0.60 -16.30 3.13
CA ARG A 510 1.05 -14.91 3.15
C ARG A 510 2.13 -14.67 2.10
N ILE A 511 1.97 -13.62 1.28
CA ILE A 511 2.92 -13.20 0.24
C ILE A 511 3.06 -11.67 0.29
N PRO A 512 4.27 -11.14 0.01
CA PRO A 512 4.53 -9.69 0.11
C PRO A 512 4.11 -8.93 -1.17
N LEU A 513 2.81 -8.90 -1.49
CA LEU A 513 2.34 -8.13 -2.66
C LEU A 513 2.57 -6.64 -2.48
N TYR A 514 2.27 -6.12 -1.29
CA TYR A 514 2.40 -4.69 -1.01
C TYR A 514 3.87 -4.25 -1.05
N GLU A 515 4.75 -4.99 -0.44
CA GLU A 515 6.20 -4.75 -0.41
C GLU A 515 6.83 -4.92 -1.81
N SER A 516 6.33 -5.84 -2.63
CA SER A 516 6.77 -5.99 -4.03
C SER A 516 6.47 -4.75 -4.88
N VAL A 517 5.52 -3.92 -4.46
CA VAL A 517 5.23 -2.63 -5.10
C VAL A 517 5.94 -1.49 -4.38
N PHE A 518 5.80 -1.38 -3.05
CA PHE A 518 6.05 -0.16 -2.30
C PHE A 518 7.19 -0.21 -1.29
N HIS A 519 7.97 -1.31 -1.18
CA HIS A 519 9.03 -1.44 -0.19
C HIS A 519 10.02 -0.26 -0.17
N ASP A 520 10.40 0.26 -1.32
CA ASP A 520 11.28 1.42 -1.48
C ASP A 520 10.51 2.75 -1.68
N SER A 521 9.22 2.77 -1.38
CA SER A 521 8.37 3.97 -1.47
C SER A 521 7.87 4.44 -0.11
N LEU A 522 7.44 3.52 0.75
CA LEU A 522 7.02 3.84 2.11
C LEU A 522 7.29 2.67 3.06
N ILE A 523 7.41 2.96 4.35
CA ILE A 523 7.59 1.94 5.38
C ILE A 523 6.21 1.45 5.82
N SER A 524 5.86 0.18 5.51
CA SER A 524 4.64 -0.45 5.99
C SER A 524 4.93 -1.28 7.23
N THR A 525 4.28 -0.96 8.36
CA THR A 525 4.43 -1.75 9.59
C THR A 525 3.57 -2.99 9.54
N ASP A 526 3.86 -3.93 10.43
CA ASP A 526 2.87 -4.91 10.86
C ASP A 526 1.67 -4.18 11.51
N ARG A 527 0.56 -4.83 11.69
CA ARG A 527 -0.77 -4.26 12.01
C ARG A 527 -0.81 -3.46 13.29
N TRP A 528 -1.41 -2.28 13.25
CA TRP A 528 -1.58 -1.43 14.43
C TRP A 528 -2.63 -1.99 15.41
N GLU A 529 -3.73 -2.57 14.90
CA GLU A 529 -4.83 -3.14 15.70
C GLU A 529 -4.42 -4.42 16.43
N LEU A 530 -3.37 -5.07 15.94
CA LEU A 530 -2.80 -6.30 16.48
C LEU A 530 -1.34 -6.07 16.87
N PRO A 531 -1.04 -5.21 17.86
CA PRO A 531 0.34 -4.99 18.27
C PRO A 531 1.00 -6.32 18.65
N PHE A 532 2.33 -6.42 18.48
CA PHE A 532 3.07 -7.66 18.60
C PHE A 532 2.85 -8.40 19.92
N ASN A 533 2.67 -7.63 20.99
CA ASN A 533 2.40 -8.15 22.32
C ASN A 533 0.99 -8.76 22.52
N LYS A 534 0.03 -8.46 21.62
CA LYS A 534 -1.38 -8.88 21.76
C LYS A 534 -1.63 -10.34 21.46
N LEU A 535 -0.88 -10.91 20.50
CA LEU A 535 -1.06 -12.27 19.99
C LEU A 535 0.18 -13.13 20.30
N PRO A 536 0.32 -13.68 21.52
CA PRO A 536 1.51 -14.45 21.90
C PRO A 536 1.77 -15.68 21.02
N ALA A 537 0.71 -16.35 20.54
CA ALA A 537 0.81 -17.54 19.71
C ALA A 537 1.40 -17.21 18.31
N GLU A 538 1.25 -15.97 17.84
CA GLU A 538 1.68 -15.56 16.51
C GLU A 538 3.08 -14.93 16.48
N LYS A 539 3.72 -14.70 17.62
CA LYS A 539 4.98 -13.97 17.72
C LYS A 539 6.07 -14.54 16.82
N ARG A 540 6.22 -15.89 16.79
CA ARG A 540 7.23 -16.55 15.94
C ARG A 540 7.01 -16.24 14.46
N SER A 541 5.84 -16.53 13.94
CA SER A 541 5.51 -16.31 12.53
C SER A 541 5.63 -14.83 12.14
N ARG A 542 5.13 -13.93 12.99
CA ARG A 542 5.19 -12.48 12.75
C ARG A 542 6.62 -11.96 12.75
N ALA A 543 7.47 -12.38 13.70
CA ALA A 543 8.87 -11.98 13.72
C ALA A 543 9.61 -12.45 12.45
N LEU A 544 9.40 -13.71 12.02
CA LEU A 544 10.01 -14.22 10.80
C LEU A 544 9.52 -13.49 9.54
N LEU A 545 8.20 -13.19 9.44
CA LEU A 545 7.63 -12.42 8.32
C LEU A 545 8.19 -10.98 8.26
N THR A 546 8.28 -10.32 9.42
CA THR A 546 8.86 -8.98 9.55
C THR A 546 10.30 -8.96 9.04
N LEU A 547 11.13 -9.91 9.46
CA LEU A 547 12.51 -9.99 9.00
C LEU A 547 12.62 -10.39 7.54
N LEU A 548 11.79 -11.34 7.06
CA LEU A 548 11.77 -11.78 5.66
C LEU A 548 11.45 -10.63 4.71
N ASN A 549 10.45 -9.81 5.06
CA ASN A 549 9.97 -8.72 4.24
C ASN A 549 10.71 -7.39 4.51
N VAL A 550 11.61 -7.35 5.50
CA VAL A 550 12.30 -6.14 5.97
C VAL A 550 11.28 -5.03 6.28
N THR A 551 10.20 -5.38 6.98
CA THR A 551 9.16 -4.46 7.45
C THR A 551 9.23 -4.31 8.97
N PRO A 552 8.92 -3.13 9.54
CA PRO A 552 8.99 -2.93 10.99
C PRO A 552 7.81 -3.57 11.72
N MET A 553 8.08 -3.99 12.96
CA MET A 553 7.06 -4.48 13.89
C MET A 553 6.33 -3.31 14.55
N MET A 554 5.04 -3.52 14.84
CA MET A 554 4.20 -2.60 15.61
C MET A 554 3.97 -3.08 17.03
N TYR A 555 4.20 -2.20 18.01
CA TYR A 555 4.02 -2.46 19.44
C TYR A 555 2.98 -1.53 20.06
N ALA A 556 2.37 -1.98 21.16
CA ALA A 556 1.74 -1.09 22.13
C ALA A 556 2.60 -1.07 23.41
N LEU A 557 3.04 0.09 23.85
CA LEU A 557 3.98 0.24 24.95
C LEU A 557 3.38 1.06 26.10
N ASN A 558 3.42 0.46 27.27
CA ASN A 558 3.39 1.12 28.57
C ASN A 558 4.58 0.63 29.40
N THR A 559 4.69 1.04 30.63
CA THR A 559 5.79 0.65 31.53
C THR A 559 5.85 -0.88 31.69
N ASP A 560 4.71 -1.52 31.90
CA ASP A 560 4.63 -2.97 32.17
C ASP A 560 5.00 -3.80 30.93
N THR A 561 4.56 -3.38 29.74
CA THR A 561 4.93 -4.06 28.48
C THR A 561 6.43 -3.92 28.22
N LEU A 562 7.00 -2.75 28.49
CA LEU A 562 8.44 -2.55 28.35
C LEU A 562 9.24 -3.39 29.37
N ASP A 563 8.72 -3.60 30.58
CA ASP A 563 9.33 -4.47 31.59
C ASP A 563 9.41 -5.91 31.12
N ARG A 564 8.34 -6.42 30.51
CA ARG A 564 8.25 -7.81 30.07
C ARG A 564 8.96 -8.07 28.75
N GLU A 565 8.84 -7.17 27.79
CA GLU A 565 9.19 -7.43 26.38
C GLU A 565 10.36 -6.59 25.86
N GLY A 566 10.85 -5.64 26.67
CA GLY A 566 11.89 -4.72 26.25
C GLY A 566 13.17 -5.38 25.74
N PRO A 567 13.73 -6.40 26.40
CA PRO A 567 14.92 -7.11 25.92
C PRO A 567 14.70 -7.80 24.56
N ASP A 568 13.55 -8.46 24.37
CA ASP A 568 13.21 -9.17 23.12
C ASP A 568 12.96 -8.17 22.00
N LEU A 569 12.25 -7.07 22.30
CA LEU A 569 12.08 -5.95 21.37
C LEU A 569 13.42 -5.40 20.92
N ALA A 570 14.35 -5.17 21.86
CA ALA A 570 15.67 -4.62 21.54
C ALA A 570 16.48 -5.59 20.65
N ALA A 571 16.46 -6.88 20.93
CA ALA A 571 17.17 -7.90 20.15
C ALA A 571 16.61 -8.00 18.71
N LEU A 572 15.29 -8.08 18.57
CA LEU A 572 14.64 -8.17 17.27
C LEU A 572 14.85 -6.87 16.46
N GLN A 573 14.71 -5.70 17.10
CA GLN A 573 14.92 -4.40 16.46
C GLN A 573 16.36 -4.21 16.00
N ALA A 574 17.35 -4.65 16.78
CA ALA A 574 18.75 -4.56 16.40
C ALA A 574 19.06 -5.37 15.12
N PHE A 575 18.53 -6.59 15.01
CA PHE A 575 18.70 -7.40 13.81
C PHE A 575 17.93 -6.80 12.61
N TYR A 576 16.68 -6.41 12.81
CA TYR A 576 15.88 -5.73 11.79
C TYR A 576 16.57 -4.46 11.27
N SER A 577 17.13 -3.64 12.16
CA SER A 577 17.86 -2.42 11.76
C SER A 577 19.03 -2.72 10.83
N THR A 578 19.75 -3.83 11.05
CA THR A 578 20.87 -4.25 10.20
C THR A 578 20.38 -4.56 8.77
N LEU A 579 19.23 -5.26 8.66
CA LEU A 579 18.64 -5.57 7.34
C LEU A 579 18.12 -4.30 6.67
N SER A 580 17.45 -3.45 7.42
CA SER A 580 16.85 -2.21 6.92
C SER A 580 17.92 -1.17 6.51
N ASP A 581 19.10 -1.14 7.15
CA ASP A 581 20.22 -0.32 6.71
C ASP A 581 20.73 -0.70 5.31
N ILE A 582 20.58 -1.97 4.93
CA ILE A 582 21.00 -2.48 3.62
C ILE A 582 19.88 -2.29 2.58
N ALA A 583 18.65 -2.59 2.95
CA ALA A 583 17.54 -2.75 2.01
C ALA A 583 16.39 -1.75 2.19
N GLY A 584 16.37 -0.92 3.23
CA GLY A 584 15.20 -0.08 3.55
C GLY A 584 14.80 0.95 2.48
N THR A 585 15.69 1.26 1.52
CA THR A 585 15.41 2.10 0.35
C THR A 585 15.52 1.34 -0.97
N GLU A 586 15.61 0.02 -0.92
CA GLU A 586 15.73 -0.82 -2.10
C GLU A 586 14.38 -1.47 -2.44
N PRO A 587 14.08 -1.69 -3.73
CA PRO A 587 12.90 -2.43 -4.11
C PRO A 587 13.02 -3.90 -3.71
N MET A 588 11.92 -4.53 -3.30
CA MET A 588 11.84 -5.99 -3.24
C MET A 588 11.80 -6.54 -4.68
N SER A 589 12.87 -7.21 -5.09
CA SER A 589 13.04 -7.70 -6.46
C SER A 589 12.32 -9.02 -6.71
N THR A 590 12.41 -9.95 -5.73
CA THR A 590 11.76 -11.27 -5.84
C THR A 590 11.27 -11.77 -4.50
N PHE A 591 10.25 -12.60 -4.56
CA PHE A 591 9.79 -13.47 -3.49
C PHE A 591 9.60 -14.88 -4.06
N GLU A 592 10.03 -15.91 -3.33
CA GLU A 592 9.87 -17.30 -3.75
C GLU A 592 9.66 -18.25 -2.57
N TRP A 593 8.88 -19.30 -2.80
CA TRP A 593 8.81 -20.47 -1.92
C TRP A 593 9.92 -21.45 -2.30
N LEU A 594 10.76 -21.84 -1.34
CA LEU A 594 11.87 -22.77 -1.57
C LEU A 594 11.47 -24.23 -1.34
N THR A 595 10.33 -24.46 -0.71
CA THR A 595 9.82 -25.79 -0.41
C THR A 595 8.36 -25.95 -0.85
N PRO A 596 7.91 -27.16 -1.23
CA PRO A 596 6.53 -27.40 -1.67
C PRO A 596 5.46 -27.10 -0.62
N ASP A 597 5.78 -27.22 0.67
CA ASP A 597 4.92 -26.86 1.79
C ASP A 597 4.87 -25.37 2.08
N ARG A 598 5.71 -24.56 1.36
CA ARG A 598 5.82 -23.11 1.46
C ARG A 598 6.35 -22.57 2.80
N LEU A 599 6.90 -23.45 3.62
CA LEU A 599 7.41 -23.08 4.96
C LEU A 599 8.84 -22.54 4.92
N VAL A 600 9.55 -22.64 3.79
CA VAL A 600 10.81 -21.94 3.60
C VAL A 600 10.66 -20.94 2.46
N GLN A 601 10.92 -19.68 2.77
CA GLN A 601 10.64 -18.56 1.90
C GLN A 601 11.88 -17.68 1.75
N ARG A 602 12.01 -17.03 0.60
CA ARG A 602 13.12 -16.13 0.29
C ARG A 602 12.64 -14.84 -0.34
N THR A 603 13.23 -13.74 0.09
CA THR A 603 13.11 -12.43 -0.55
C THR A 603 14.48 -11.92 -1.00
N VAL A 604 14.48 -11.11 -2.05
CA VAL A 604 15.68 -10.45 -2.55
C VAL A 604 15.37 -8.97 -2.73
N PHE A 605 16.28 -8.11 -2.29
CA PHE A 605 16.15 -6.66 -2.36
C PHE A 605 17.26 -6.03 -3.22
N GLY A 606 16.88 -5.01 -3.99
CA GLY A 606 17.78 -4.34 -4.92
C GLY A 606 18.33 -5.32 -5.96
N ASP A 607 19.52 -5.03 -6.47
CA ASP A 607 20.26 -5.98 -7.32
C ASP A 607 21.07 -6.93 -6.44
N LYS A 608 20.38 -7.82 -5.70
CA LYS A 608 20.93 -8.77 -4.72
C LYS A 608 21.76 -8.12 -3.61
N LYS A 609 21.42 -6.89 -3.22
CA LYS A 609 22.07 -6.21 -2.10
C LYS A 609 21.80 -6.92 -0.77
N LEU A 610 20.61 -7.48 -0.63
CA LEU A 610 20.20 -8.31 0.50
C LEU A 610 19.36 -9.48 0.01
N THR A 611 19.70 -10.67 0.49
CA THR A 611 18.88 -11.88 0.34
C THR A 611 18.50 -12.37 1.73
N VAL A 612 17.20 -12.58 1.98
CA VAL A 612 16.69 -13.07 3.26
C VAL A 612 15.96 -14.38 3.05
N THR A 613 16.32 -15.40 3.81
CA THR A 613 15.65 -16.70 3.82
C THR A 613 15.08 -16.97 5.20
N ALA A 614 13.77 -17.19 5.29
CA ALA A 614 13.07 -17.55 6.53
C ALA A 614 12.62 -19.01 6.49
N ASN A 615 12.86 -19.73 7.59
CA ASN A 615 12.40 -21.10 7.78
C ASN A 615 11.32 -21.13 8.87
N PHE A 616 10.05 -21.17 8.46
CA PHE A 616 8.89 -21.27 9.32
C PHE A 616 8.62 -22.71 9.78
N GLY A 617 9.27 -23.69 9.14
CA GLY A 617 9.09 -25.12 9.42
C GLY A 617 9.81 -25.58 10.70
N ASP A 618 9.70 -26.87 10.97
CA ASP A 618 10.25 -27.52 12.16
C ASP A 618 11.55 -28.29 11.89
N VAL A 619 12.02 -28.31 10.63
CA VAL A 619 13.26 -28.96 10.23
C VAL A 619 14.22 -27.98 9.56
N PRO A 620 15.55 -28.12 9.72
CA PRO A 620 16.50 -27.26 9.04
C PRO A 620 16.43 -27.40 7.51
N TYR A 621 16.66 -26.31 6.78
CA TYR A 621 16.73 -26.26 5.34
C TYR A 621 17.97 -25.49 4.88
N ALA A 622 18.82 -26.11 4.08
CA ALA A 622 20.02 -25.48 3.46
C ALA A 622 20.86 -24.61 4.42
N GLY A 623 21.03 -25.07 5.67
CA GLY A 623 21.78 -24.35 6.70
C GLY A 623 20.98 -23.35 7.53
N VAL A 624 19.71 -23.11 7.22
CA VAL A 624 18.80 -22.27 8.03
C VAL A 624 18.04 -23.17 8.99
N ALA A 625 18.25 -22.99 10.29
CA ALA A 625 17.58 -23.79 11.31
C ALA A 625 16.07 -23.49 11.35
N ALA A 626 15.30 -24.40 11.96
CA ALA A 626 13.86 -24.22 12.21
C ALA A 626 13.59 -22.95 13.04
N GLY A 627 12.65 -22.12 12.63
CA GLY A 627 12.32 -20.86 13.32
C GLY A 627 13.38 -19.78 13.21
N CYS A 628 14.22 -19.83 12.17
CA CYS A 628 15.27 -18.85 11.98
C CYS A 628 15.16 -18.14 10.64
N VAL A 629 15.75 -16.94 10.59
CA VAL A 629 16.01 -16.16 9.38
C VAL A 629 17.51 -16.13 9.16
N ALA A 630 17.97 -16.37 7.91
CA ALA A 630 19.33 -16.12 7.46
C ALA A 630 19.33 -15.00 6.41
N ALA A 631 20.17 -14.01 6.61
CA ALA A 631 20.31 -12.85 5.72
C ALA A 631 21.73 -12.73 5.20
N GLU A 632 21.89 -12.48 3.92
CA GLU A 632 23.16 -12.33 3.23
C GLU A 632 23.18 -11.00 2.42
N PRO A 633 23.99 -10.01 2.86
CA PRO A 633 24.71 -9.92 4.14
C PRO A 633 23.75 -9.68 5.31
N GLY A 634 24.12 -9.98 6.56
CA GLY A 634 23.31 -9.64 7.74
C GLY A 634 23.40 -10.66 8.89
N GLY A 635 23.59 -11.93 8.62
CA GLY A 635 23.71 -12.95 9.65
C GLY A 635 22.42 -13.75 9.89
N VAL A 636 22.28 -14.36 11.07
CA VAL A 636 21.18 -15.26 11.44
C VAL A 636 20.48 -14.75 12.68
N PHE A 637 19.15 -14.82 12.69
CA PHE A 637 18.32 -14.55 13.85
C PHE A 637 17.31 -15.71 14.02
N CYS A 638 17.14 -16.18 15.26
CA CYS A 638 16.22 -17.26 15.61
C CYS A 638 15.24 -16.79 16.68
N THR A 639 13.97 -17.18 16.54
CA THR A 639 12.86 -16.85 17.45
C THR A 639 12.70 -17.91 18.52
#